data_1346cf37af2711bfa71a3254c27ec0f7
#
_entry.id   1346cf37af2711bfa71a3254c27ec0f7
#
_cell.length_a   1.000
_cell.length_b   1.000
_cell.length_c   1.000
_cell.angle_alpha   90.00
_cell.angle_beta   90.00
_cell.angle_gamma   90.00
#
_symmetry.space_group_name_H-M   'P 1'
#
loop_
_entity.id
_entity.type
_entity.pdbx_description
1 polymer ?
#
loop_
_entity_poly.entity_id
_entity_poly.type
_entity_poly.pdbx_seq_one_letter_code
_entity_poly.pdbx_strand_id
1 'polypeptide(L)'
;MRNHQPTITFFAYLLILCLTLADAVTDPSETLNHLRMGEREWDTFPETPEDSALSHTFVLDNTIQPQCFSLRQIDVKQAWNITLNEKQLGRLVRDENDMVIVMDLPRELLVAGTNKLYISQTGRPVPDDIYLGELELHSGTRSEYLSQCTVPVQIVDKTTGQPTPCRLTVLNENGTLMSVGNNSTDTTAVRPGIVYTSNGKVNLQLPPGKYQIIAGRGVEWSIDRQWITISEHVLSPVKLAITREVDTKGYISCDTHVHTYTYSRHGDATLDERLVTIAGEGIELPIATDHNLHIDYAPRVNELGIGRFFTPVIGNEVTTKIGHFNIFPVPTNAPLPDHTLGNWGDIVKSIRNTTGAKLVILNHARDVHSGVTPFAPSRHNSLTGRSLQNGAFLPNAMELINSGATQTDCLQLYRDWFGLLNRGIEVSGIGCSDSHDVARHFVGQSRTYIRVDDDDPGNIDTDAAVKALANGHANLSYGLFTTMRVNREFGAGDLAISKNKFVATIRVQGPSWVTARQVDLYVNGILSHTFPIRKGQRGGTKWTGQVKLGGLKHDAFLVAIARGDGVDSLHWPTAKPYQPTSSHFEPYTIGSTGAIKVDVDGDGIFTSAHDYAQSLSTTHSSPDQLLASLNDFDQVVSSHVAEMLDLSGVDLSGEELQQLLKRAPAEVRGGFFLYQRSKINALTDSRQ
;
A
#
# COMPACT_ATOMS: atom_id res chain seq x y z
N MET A 1 -32.63 58.41 -68.72
CA MET A 1 -32.60 57.59 -69.96
C MET A 1 -31.40 56.67 -69.90
N ARG A 2 -31.65 55.50 -70.27
CA ARG A 2 -30.74 54.30 -70.36
C ARG A 2 -30.42 53.60 -69.07
N ASN A 3 -31.08 52.45 -68.89
CA ASN A 3 -30.80 51.31 -68.03
C ASN A 3 -29.47 50.68 -68.34
N HIS A 4 -28.76 50.33 -67.29
CA HIS A 4 -27.77 49.24 -67.35
C HIS A 4 -28.06 48.32 -66.17
N GLN A 5 -28.55 47.12 -66.48
CA GLN A 5 -28.55 45.96 -65.56
C GLN A 5 -27.11 45.36 -65.48
N PRO A 6 -26.65 44.91 -64.34
CA PRO A 6 -25.48 44.04 -64.24
C PRO A 6 -25.96 42.59 -64.32
N THR A 7 -25.30 41.86 -65.16
CA THR A 7 -25.37 40.40 -65.36
C THR A 7 -24.75 39.72 -64.13
N ILE A 8 -25.55 38.90 -63.43
CA ILE A 8 -25.10 38.07 -62.33
C ILE A 8 -24.58 36.76 -62.94
N THR A 9 -23.25 36.53 -62.86
CA THR A 9 -22.62 35.27 -63.21
C THR A 9 -22.66 34.35 -61.99
N PHE A 10 -23.47 33.29 -62.07
CA PHE A 10 -23.47 32.20 -61.03
C PHE A 10 -22.21 31.37 -61.17
N PHE A 11 -21.29 31.48 -60.20
CA PHE A 11 -20.29 30.48 -59.97
C PHE A 11 -20.86 29.37 -59.10
N ALA A 12 -21.11 28.20 -59.69
CA ALA A 12 -21.46 26.98 -58.95
C ALA A 12 -20.20 26.46 -58.27
N TYR A 13 -20.09 26.71 -56.97
CA TYR A 13 -19.14 25.99 -56.12
C TYR A 13 -19.69 24.57 -55.89
N LEU A 14 -19.04 23.61 -56.52
CA LEU A 14 -19.21 22.18 -56.24
C LEU A 14 -18.63 21.89 -54.85
N LEU A 15 -19.49 21.91 -53.83
CA LEU A 15 -19.11 21.46 -52.49
C LEU A 15 -19.00 19.93 -52.59
N ILE A 16 -17.77 19.42 -52.72
CA ILE A 16 -17.47 18.00 -52.48
C ILE A 16 -17.59 17.80 -50.97
N LEU A 17 -18.75 17.33 -50.55
CA LEU A 17 -19.00 16.81 -49.23
C LEU A 17 -18.20 15.48 -49.13
N CYS A 18 -16.97 15.52 -48.64
CA CYS A 18 -16.34 14.34 -48.09
C CYS A 18 -17.17 13.93 -46.87
N LEU A 19 -18.17 13.10 -47.08
CA LEU A 19 -18.73 12.26 -46.06
C LEU A 19 -17.63 11.32 -45.61
N THR A 20 -16.91 11.68 -44.54
CA THR A 20 -16.28 10.68 -43.71
C THR A 20 -17.42 9.85 -43.16
N LEU A 21 -17.61 8.67 -43.71
CA LEU A 21 -18.40 7.62 -43.12
C LEU A 21 -17.75 7.29 -41.78
N ALA A 22 -18.18 7.95 -40.72
CA ALA A 22 -18.07 7.44 -39.38
C ALA A 22 -19.04 6.26 -39.35
N ASP A 23 -18.51 5.07 -39.54
CA ASP A 23 -19.28 3.84 -39.47
C ASP A 23 -19.74 3.64 -38.05
N ALA A 24 -20.93 4.15 -37.72
CA ALA A 24 -21.63 3.83 -36.50
C ALA A 24 -22.12 2.38 -36.62
N VAL A 25 -21.34 1.46 -36.07
CA VAL A 25 -21.86 0.14 -35.73
C VAL A 25 -22.53 0.26 -34.37
N THR A 26 -23.83 0.54 -34.42
CA THR A 26 -24.91 0.26 -33.48
C THR A 26 -24.67 0.30 -31.98
N ASP A 27 -25.46 1.17 -31.39
CA ASP A 27 -25.92 1.24 -30.00
C ASP A 27 -24.89 0.97 -28.93
N PRO A 28 -24.06 1.97 -28.59
CA PRO A 28 -23.18 1.86 -27.44
C PRO A 28 -24.04 1.71 -26.18
N SER A 29 -23.73 0.75 -25.34
CA SER A 29 -24.25 0.75 -23.96
C SER A 29 -23.69 1.97 -23.23
N GLU A 30 -24.40 3.11 -23.27
CA GLU A 30 -23.95 4.36 -22.63
C GLU A 30 -23.97 4.28 -21.10
N THR A 31 -24.53 3.21 -20.51
CA THR A 31 -24.74 3.09 -19.08
C THR A 31 -23.72 2.17 -18.42
N LEU A 32 -23.21 2.60 -17.28
CA LEU A 32 -22.48 1.74 -16.35
C LEU A 32 -23.49 0.95 -15.52
N ASN A 33 -23.37 -0.37 -15.51
CA ASN A 33 -24.22 -1.28 -14.74
C ASN A 33 -23.49 -1.73 -13.48
N HIS A 34 -24.13 -1.62 -12.32
CA HIS A 34 -23.64 -2.16 -11.07
C HIS A 34 -23.89 -3.67 -11.02
N LEU A 35 -22.84 -4.45 -10.95
CA LEU A 35 -22.89 -5.90 -10.95
C LEU A 35 -22.29 -6.48 -9.67
N ARG A 36 -22.93 -7.53 -9.14
CA ARG A 36 -22.43 -8.27 -7.99
C ARG A 36 -23.00 -9.69 -7.97
N MET A 37 -22.14 -10.65 -7.60
CA MET A 37 -22.54 -12.00 -7.31
C MET A 37 -22.26 -12.29 -5.83
N GLY A 38 -23.30 -12.43 -5.00
CA GLY A 38 -23.16 -12.70 -3.58
C GLY A 38 -23.42 -11.49 -2.68
N GLU A 39 -22.70 -11.38 -1.56
CA GLU A 39 -22.88 -10.34 -0.56
C GLU A 39 -22.26 -9.00 -1.01
N ARG A 40 -22.79 -7.90 -0.47
CA ARG A 40 -22.29 -6.55 -0.69
C ARG A 40 -20.90 -6.40 -0.04
N GLU A 41 -19.95 -5.85 -0.80
CA GLU A 41 -18.59 -5.67 -0.34
C GLU A 41 -18.48 -4.53 0.70
N TRP A 42 -18.98 -3.35 0.33
CA TRP A 42 -18.93 -2.14 1.16
C TRP A 42 -20.30 -1.49 1.26
N ASP A 43 -20.58 -0.82 2.38
CA ASP A 43 -21.82 -0.06 2.59
C ASP A 43 -21.95 1.18 1.67
N THR A 44 -20.87 1.56 0.98
CA THR A 44 -20.87 2.61 -0.04
C THR A 44 -21.48 2.16 -1.37
N PHE A 45 -21.55 0.86 -1.66
CA PHE A 45 -22.24 0.34 -2.83
C PHE A 45 -23.76 0.29 -2.61
N PRO A 46 -24.60 0.29 -3.68
CA PRO A 46 -26.03 0.05 -3.56
C PRO A 46 -26.33 -1.30 -2.89
N GLU A 47 -27.43 -1.34 -2.12
CA GLU A 47 -27.84 -2.58 -1.44
C GLU A 47 -28.18 -3.69 -2.44
N THR A 48 -28.83 -3.32 -3.55
CA THR A 48 -29.20 -4.25 -4.61
C THR A 48 -28.43 -3.91 -5.89
N PRO A 49 -27.69 -4.86 -6.48
CA PRO A 49 -27.08 -4.69 -7.79
C PRO A 49 -28.15 -4.65 -8.89
N GLU A 50 -27.81 -4.11 -10.04
CA GLU A 50 -28.70 -4.14 -11.22
C GLU A 50 -28.79 -5.57 -11.78
N ASP A 51 -27.67 -6.30 -11.81
CA ASP A 51 -27.61 -7.71 -12.23
C ASP A 51 -26.40 -8.41 -11.57
N SER A 52 -26.30 -9.70 -11.78
CA SER A 52 -25.16 -10.56 -11.40
C SER A 52 -24.14 -10.76 -12.54
N ALA A 53 -24.47 -10.33 -13.75
CA ALA A 53 -23.66 -10.44 -14.95
C ALA A 53 -24.05 -9.42 -16.00
N LEU A 54 -23.12 -9.02 -16.86
CA LEU A 54 -23.43 -8.17 -18.03
C LEU A 54 -23.72 -9.05 -19.25
N SER A 55 -24.86 -8.79 -19.91
CA SER A 55 -25.20 -9.40 -21.19
C SER A 55 -25.45 -8.30 -22.24
N HIS A 56 -24.56 -8.20 -23.23
CA HIS A 56 -24.67 -7.24 -24.32
C HIS A 56 -24.81 -7.97 -25.67
N THR A 57 -25.77 -7.53 -26.50
CA THR A 57 -25.95 -8.10 -27.83
C THR A 57 -25.73 -7.01 -28.88
N PHE A 58 -25.03 -7.39 -29.95
CA PHE A 58 -24.84 -6.52 -31.12
C PHE A 58 -25.04 -7.30 -32.40
N VAL A 59 -25.43 -6.62 -33.45
CA VAL A 59 -25.73 -7.22 -34.76
C VAL A 59 -24.64 -6.83 -35.75
N LEU A 60 -24.03 -7.82 -36.38
CA LEU A 60 -23.08 -7.60 -37.47
C LEU A 60 -23.79 -7.74 -38.79
N ASP A 61 -23.71 -6.70 -39.61
CA ASP A 61 -23.99 -6.81 -41.04
C ASP A 61 -22.74 -7.31 -41.79
N ASN A 62 -22.91 -7.71 -43.05
CA ASN A 62 -21.82 -8.30 -43.82
C ASN A 62 -20.77 -7.28 -44.29
N THR A 63 -20.86 -6.00 -43.94
CA THR A 63 -20.07 -4.91 -44.52
C THR A 63 -18.89 -4.50 -43.67
N ILE A 64 -19.02 -4.53 -42.34
CA ILE A 64 -17.93 -4.13 -41.42
C ILE A 64 -17.89 -5.13 -40.27
N GLN A 65 -16.69 -5.71 -40.06
CA GLN A 65 -16.43 -6.57 -38.89
C GLN A 65 -15.56 -5.81 -37.91
N PRO A 66 -16.03 -5.53 -36.70
CA PRO A 66 -15.19 -4.99 -35.65
C PRO A 66 -14.10 -6.03 -35.32
N GLN A 67 -12.92 -5.54 -34.98
CA GLN A 67 -11.81 -6.40 -34.62
C GLN A 67 -11.35 -6.19 -33.17
N CYS A 68 -11.85 -5.14 -32.51
CA CYS A 68 -11.69 -4.93 -31.08
C CYS A 68 -12.89 -4.16 -30.50
N PHE A 69 -12.98 -4.15 -29.18
CA PHE A 69 -13.95 -3.32 -28.44
C PHE A 69 -13.27 -2.65 -27.26
N SER A 70 -13.79 -1.50 -26.86
CA SER A 70 -13.47 -0.87 -25.58
C SER A 70 -14.61 -1.12 -24.59
N LEU A 71 -14.25 -1.19 -23.30
CA LEU A 71 -15.18 -1.39 -22.20
C LEU A 71 -14.66 -0.64 -20.98
N ARG A 72 -15.51 0.13 -20.31
CA ARG A 72 -15.18 0.75 -19.02
C ARG A 72 -15.50 -0.20 -17.89
N GLN A 73 -14.52 -0.40 -17.00
CA GLN A 73 -14.66 -1.19 -15.78
C GLN A 73 -14.22 -0.39 -14.56
N ILE A 74 -14.85 -0.64 -13.41
CA ILE A 74 -14.52 0.00 -12.13
C ILE A 74 -14.59 -1.05 -11.02
N ASP A 75 -13.59 -1.03 -10.12
CA ASP A 75 -13.52 -1.79 -8.85
C ASP A 75 -13.54 -3.31 -9.01
N VAL A 76 -12.79 -3.84 -10.00
CA VAL A 76 -12.69 -5.28 -10.28
C VAL A 76 -11.59 -5.92 -9.44
N LYS A 77 -11.94 -6.71 -8.42
CA LYS A 77 -10.98 -7.43 -7.55
C LYS A 77 -10.91 -8.92 -7.83
N GLN A 78 -12.03 -9.52 -8.21
CA GLN A 78 -12.13 -10.95 -8.46
C GLN A 78 -12.02 -11.30 -9.95
N ALA A 79 -12.12 -12.57 -10.27
CA ALA A 79 -12.03 -13.06 -11.64
C ALA A 79 -13.41 -12.98 -12.34
N TRP A 80 -13.51 -12.13 -13.36
CA TRP A 80 -14.67 -12.01 -14.24
C TRP A 80 -14.29 -12.49 -15.64
N ASN A 81 -14.97 -13.54 -16.12
CA ASN A 81 -14.75 -14.06 -17.46
C ASN A 81 -15.60 -13.33 -18.49
N ILE A 82 -15.01 -13.13 -19.65
CA ILE A 82 -15.68 -12.56 -20.83
C ILE A 82 -15.85 -13.68 -21.85
N THR A 83 -17.09 -13.92 -22.30
CA THR A 83 -17.37 -14.87 -23.37
C THR A 83 -18.05 -14.15 -24.53
N LEU A 84 -17.76 -14.58 -25.75
CA LEU A 84 -18.43 -14.16 -26.98
C LEU A 84 -19.07 -15.38 -27.64
N ASN A 85 -20.38 -15.34 -27.84
CA ASN A 85 -21.15 -16.48 -28.40
C ASN A 85 -20.84 -17.79 -27.66
N GLU A 86 -20.86 -17.74 -26.30
CA GLU A 86 -20.61 -18.87 -25.39
C GLU A 86 -19.14 -19.38 -25.36
N LYS A 87 -18.24 -18.80 -26.16
CA LYS A 87 -16.82 -19.16 -26.18
C LYS A 87 -16.01 -18.17 -25.35
N GLN A 88 -15.01 -18.68 -24.63
CA GLN A 88 -14.11 -17.86 -23.82
C GLN A 88 -13.38 -16.86 -24.71
N LEU A 89 -13.49 -15.55 -24.39
CA LEU A 89 -12.78 -14.47 -25.06
C LEU A 89 -11.59 -13.99 -24.18
N GLY A 90 -11.83 -13.78 -22.90
CA GLY A 90 -10.82 -13.27 -21.98
C GLY A 90 -11.34 -13.08 -20.56
N ARG A 91 -10.72 -12.15 -19.84
CA ARG A 91 -11.12 -11.72 -18.49
C ARG A 91 -11.01 -10.22 -18.34
N LEU A 92 -11.78 -9.65 -17.43
CA LEU A 92 -11.57 -8.28 -16.99
C LEU A 92 -10.18 -8.14 -16.33
N VAL A 93 -9.63 -6.94 -16.40
CA VAL A 93 -8.39 -6.61 -15.67
C VAL A 93 -8.72 -6.52 -14.19
N ARG A 94 -7.99 -7.24 -13.33
CA ARG A 94 -8.14 -7.12 -11.88
C ARG A 94 -7.44 -5.85 -11.41
N ASP A 95 -8.22 -4.80 -11.21
CA ASP A 95 -7.76 -3.50 -10.73
C ASP A 95 -8.98 -2.72 -10.20
N GLU A 96 -8.86 -2.11 -9.03
CA GLU A 96 -9.95 -1.35 -8.38
C GLU A 96 -10.17 0.03 -9.01
N ASN A 97 -9.32 0.44 -9.94
CA ASN A 97 -9.40 1.75 -10.56
C ASN A 97 -10.44 1.80 -11.70
N ASP A 98 -10.91 3.00 -11.96
CA ASP A 98 -11.77 3.32 -13.10
C ASP A 98 -10.95 3.35 -14.38
N MET A 99 -11.22 2.43 -15.33
CA MET A 99 -10.41 2.30 -16.54
C MET A 99 -11.22 1.86 -17.77
N VAL A 100 -10.76 2.31 -18.94
CA VAL A 100 -11.17 1.81 -20.24
C VAL A 100 -10.16 0.77 -20.70
N ILE A 101 -10.61 -0.48 -20.82
CA ILE A 101 -9.84 -1.57 -21.40
C ILE A 101 -10.21 -1.75 -22.87
N VAL A 102 -9.26 -2.22 -23.68
CA VAL A 102 -9.49 -2.54 -25.09
C VAL A 102 -9.06 -3.97 -25.36
N MET A 103 -9.94 -4.75 -25.98
CA MET A 103 -9.73 -6.18 -26.23
C MET A 103 -9.99 -6.52 -27.70
N ASP A 104 -9.17 -7.43 -28.25
CA ASP A 104 -9.41 -7.94 -29.61
C ASP A 104 -10.66 -8.82 -29.68
N LEU A 105 -11.33 -8.76 -30.83
CA LEU A 105 -12.45 -9.62 -31.20
C LEU A 105 -12.00 -10.60 -32.29
N PRO A 106 -11.61 -11.84 -31.92
CA PRO A 106 -11.21 -12.85 -32.90
C PRO A 106 -12.35 -13.17 -33.89
N ARG A 107 -12.05 -13.10 -35.20
CA ARG A 107 -13.05 -13.30 -36.25
C ARG A 107 -13.76 -14.66 -36.17
N GLU A 108 -13.06 -15.68 -35.72
CA GLU A 108 -13.60 -17.03 -35.53
C GLU A 108 -14.62 -17.17 -34.41
N LEU A 109 -14.76 -16.14 -33.56
CA LEU A 109 -15.77 -16.09 -32.51
C LEU A 109 -17.01 -15.29 -32.94
N LEU A 110 -16.91 -14.50 -34.01
CA LEU A 110 -17.99 -13.68 -34.54
C LEU A 110 -18.88 -14.49 -35.50
N VAL A 111 -20.19 -14.19 -35.50
CA VAL A 111 -21.17 -14.76 -36.44
C VAL A 111 -21.91 -13.65 -37.18
N ALA A 112 -22.36 -13.91 -38.40
CA ALA A 112 -23.24 -13.01 -39.11
C ALA A 112 -24.58 -12.90 -38.36
N GLY A 113 -25.09 -11.69 -38.19
CA GLY A 113 -26.29 -11.42 -37.41
C GLY A 113 -25.99 -11.14 -35.94
N THR A 114 -26.78 -11.66 -35.03
CA THR A 114 -26.71 -11.35 -33.60
C THR A 114 -25.52 -12.05 -32.91
N ASN A 115 -24.66 -11.27 -32.28
CA ASN A 115 -23.58 -11.72 -31.43
C ASN A 115 -23.90 -11.37 -29.97
N LYS A 116 -23.47 -12.21 -29.01
CA LYS A 116 -23.73 -12.01 -27.59
C LYS A 116 -22.41 -12.01 -26.83
N LEU A 117 -22.07 -10.86 -26.21
CA LEU A 117 -21.02 -10.73 -25.22
C LEU A 117 -21.64 -10.96 -23.84
N TYR A 118 -21.00 -11.81 -23.03
CA TYR A 118 -21.47 -12.12 -21.68
C TYR A 118 -20.29 -12.08 -20.71
N ILE A 119 -20.43 -11.33 -19.60
CA ILE A 119 -19.40 -11.13 -18.59
C ILE A 119 -19.96 -11.52 -17.23
N SER A 120 -19.30 -12.46 -16.55
CA SER A 120 -19.75 -12.95 -15.25
C SER A 120 -18.57 -13.31 -14.34
N GLN A 121 -18.79 -13.19 -13.05
CA GLN A 121 -17.83 -13.63 -12.03
C GLN A 121 -17.67 -15.15 -12.07
N THR A 122 -16.46 -15.63 -11.81
CA THR A 122 -16.14 -17.07 -11.81
C THR A 122 -15.57 -17.50 -10.47
N GLY A 123 -15.76 -18.81 -10.15
CA GLY A 123 -15.29 -19.39 -8.90
C GLY A 123 -16.31 -19.28 -7.75
N ARG A 124 -15.82 -19.28 -6.50
CA ARG A 124 -16.67 -19.06 -5.33
C ARG A 124 -17.12 -17.60 -5.32
N PRO A 125 -18.38 -17.31 -4.95
CA PRO A 125 -18.83 -15.93 -4.80
C PRO A 125 -18.13 -15.28 -3.60
N VAL A 126 -17.04 -14.56 -3.90
CA VAL A 126 -16.39 -13.64 -2.95
C VAL A 126 -16.97 -12.27 -3.25
N PRO A 127 -17.30 -11.45 -2.23
CA PRO A 127 -17.81 -10.11 -2.46
C PRO A 127 -16.94 -9.32 -3.45
N ASP A 128 -17.57 -8.78 -4.49
CA ASP A 128 -16.93 -7.97 -5.52
C ASP A 128 -18.02 -7.14 -6.23
N ASP A 129 -18.17 -5.91 -5.80
CA ASP A 129 -19.10 -4.96 -6.40
C ASP A 129 -18.38 -4.20 -7.52
N ILE A 130 -18.78 -4.40 -8.77
CA ILE A 130 -18.15 -3.78 -9.93
C ILE A 130 -19.12 -2.95 -10.75
N TYR A 131 -18.59 -1.99 -11.53
CA TYR A 131 -19.37 -1.32 -12.56
C TYR A 131 -18.77 -1.64 -13.93
N LEU A 132 -19.64 -2.01 -14.88
CA LEU A 132 -19.28 -2.28 -16.27
C LEU A 132 -20.23 -1.57 -17.24
N GLY A 133 -19.67 -1.06 -18.33
CA GLY A 133 -20.50 -0.44 -19.40
C GLY A 133 -19.66 0.34 -20.40
N GLU A 134 -20.31 1.30 -21.07
CA GLU A 134 -19.67 2.12 -22.11
C GLU A 134 -18.89 1.24 -23.11
N LEU A 135 -19.58 0.20 -23.64
CA LEU A 135 -19.00 -0.73 -24.60
C LEU A 135 -19.10 -0.15 -26.01
N GLU A 136 -17.97 -0.05 -26.70
CA GLU A 136 -17.88 0.42 -28.07
C GLU A 136 -17.11 -0.57 -28.94
N LEU A 137 -17.60 -0.79 -30.17
CA LEU A 137 -16.96 -1.64 -31.16
C LEU A 137 -16.09 -0.80 -32.09
N HIS A 138 -14.86 -1.23 -32.38
CA HIS A 138 -13.92 -0.50 -33.21
C HIS A 138 -13.46 -1.33 -34.40
N SER A 139 -13.22 -0.62 -35.54
CA SER A 139 -12.55 -1.19 -36.70
C SER A 139 -11.05 -1.35 -36.41
N GLY A 140 -10.41 -2.39 -36.94
CA GLY A 140 -9.02 -2.72 -36.68
C GLY A 140 -8.81 -3.49 -35.37
N THR A 141 -7.62 -4.05 -35.24
CA THR A 141 -7.18 -4.76 -34.04
C THR A 141 -6.96 -3.78 -32.89
N ARG A 142 -6.87 -4.29 -31.66
CA ARG A 142 -6.50 -3.50 -30.47
C ARG A 142 -5.23 -2.65 -30.71
N SER A 143 -4.22 -3.26 -31.34
CA SER A 143 -2.96 -2.57 -31.64
C SER A 143 -3.15 -1.42 -32.63
N GLU A 144 -3.91 -1.62 -33.70
CA GLU A 144 -4.20 -0.59 -34.68
C GLU A 144 -5.03 0.54 -34.08
N TYR A 145 -6.07 0.22 -33.31
CA TYR A 145 -6.92 1.22 -32.66
C TYR A 145 -6.13 2.09 -31.65
N LEU A 146 -5.31 1.48 -30.80
CA LEU A 146 -4.59 2.22 -29.78
C LEU A 146 -3.33 2.94 -30.28
N SER A 147 -2.82 2.58 -31.48
CA SER A 147 -1.55 3.13 -32.01
C SER A 147 -1.75 4.15 -33.15
N GLN A 148 -2.96 4.71 -33.29
CA GLN A 148 -3.28 5.66 -34.36
C GLN A 148 -2.42 6.92 -34.33
N CYS A 149 -2.03 7.37 -33.13
CA CYS A 149 -1.20 8.55 -32.94
C CYS A 149 -0.05 8.28 -32.00
N THR A 150 1.07 9.01 -32.18
CA THR A 150 2.25 8.93 -31.29
C THR A 150 2.54 10.29 -30.69
N VAL A 151 2.59 10.35 -29.36
CA VAL A 151 2.86 11.55 -28.57
C VAL A 151 4.19 11.42 -27.85
N PRO A 152 5.24 12.15 -28.25
CA PRO A 152 6.49 12.18 -27.50
C PRO A 152 6.27 12.87 -26.14
N VAL A 153 6.65 12.19 -25.05
CA VAL A 153 6.57 12.72 -23.68
C VAL A 153 7.97 12.72 -23.05
N GLN A 154 8.33 13.82 -22.43
CA GLN A 154 9.58 13.96 -21.68
C GLN A 154 9.28 14.47 -20.28
N ILE A 155 9.86 13.81 -19.28
CA ILE A 155 9.72 14.17 -17.86
C ILE A 155 11.10 14.48 -17.29
N VAL A 156 11.21 15.62 -16.60
CA VAL A 156 12.46 16.07 -15.99
C VAL A 156 12.26 16.37 -14.51
N ASP A 157 13.32 16.19 -13.75
CA ASP A 157 13.43 16.83 -12.43
C ASP A 157 13.62 18.34 -12.66
N LYS A 158 12.69 19.12 -12.14
CA LYS A 158 12.68 20.59 -12.31
C LYS A 158 13.92 21.26 -11.69
N THR A 159 14.51 20.65 -10.67
CA THR A 159 15.68 21.20 -9.98
C THR A 159 16.96 21.04 -10.79
N THR A 160 17.13 19.87 -11.42
CA THR A 160 18.35 19.54 -12.15
C THR A 160 18.22 19.72 -13.66
N GLY A 161 16.98 19.77 -14.17
CA GLY A 161 16.67 19.77 -15.60
C GLY A 161 16.94 18.42 -16.30
N GLN A 162 17.33 17.38 -15.54
CA GLN A 162 17.66 16.08 -16.09
C GLN A 162 16.42 15.19 -16.24
N PRO A 163 16.36 14.34 -17.27
CA PRO A 163 15.33 13.31 -17.35
C PRO A 163 15.34 12.41 -16.11
N THR A 164 14.16 12.11 -15.58
CA THR A 164 14.01 11.34 -14.35
C THR A 164 13.03 10.18 -14.52
N PRO A 165 13.29 9.00 -13.94
CA PRO A 165 12.31 7.91 -13.88
C PRO A 165 11.01 8.40 -13.26
N CYS A 166 9.88 7.90 -13.74
CA CYS A 166 8.58 8.31 -13.23
C CYS A 166 7.47 7.35 -13.65
N ARG A 167 6.30 7.54 -13.03
CA ARG A 167 5.01 6.99 -13.43
C ARG A 167 4.23 8.05 -14.21
N LEU A 168 3.74 7.68 -15.39
CA LEU A 168 2.76 8.44 -16.15
C LEU A 168 1.38 7.84 -15.95
N THR A 169 0.39 8.69 -15.73
CA THR A 169 -1.03 8.33 -15.70
C THR A 169 -1.71 9.03 -16.86
N VAL A 170 -2.41 8.27 -17.70
CA VAL A 170 -3.12 8.74 -18.88
C VAL A 170 -4.61 8.62 -18.63
N LEU A 171 -5.28 9.76 -18.52
CA LEU A 171 -6.72 9.84 -18.33
C LEU A 171 -7.39 10.37 -19.60
N ASN A 172 -8.56 9.83 -19.94
CA ASN A 172 -9.41 10.39 -20.97
C ASN A 172 -10.10 11.69 -20.46
N GLU A 173 -10.95 12.28 -21.27
CA GLU A 173 -11.66 13.52 -20.91
C GLU A 173 -12.64 13.36 -19.74
N ASN A 174 -13.10 12.15 -19.45
CA ASN A 174 -13.97 11.80 -18.33
C ASN A 174 -13.18 11.54 -17.02
N GLY A 175 -11.86 11.57 -17.07
CA GLY A 175 -10.99 11.32 -15.91
C GLY A 175 -10.74 9.84 -15.63
N THR A 176 -11.05 8.94 -16.56
CA THR A 176 -10.90 7.49 -16.51
C THR A 176 -9.53 7.09 -17.08
N LEU A 177 -8.85 6.11 -16.52
CA LEU A 177 -7.62 5.54 -17.07
C LEU A 177 -7.86 5.03 -18.50
N MET A 178 -7.07 5.50 -19.46
CA MET A 178 -7.20 5.10 -20.85
C MET A 178 -6.10 4.12 -21.27
N SER A 179 -6.47 2.95 -21.77
CA SER A 179 -5.52 2.02 -22.38
C SER A 179 -4.65 2.70 -23.43
N VAL A 180 -3.35 2.38 -23.43
CA VAL A 180 -2.38 2.87 -24.42
C VAL A 180 -1.93 1.74 -25.35
N GLY A 181 -1.45 2.10 -26.54
CA GLY A 181 -0.93 1.14 -27.52
C GLY A 181 0.49 0.64 -27.22
N ASN A 182 1.15 1.25 -26.23
CA ASN A 182 2.49 0.87 -25.82
C ASN A 182 2.55 -0.55 -25.25
N ASN A 183 3.68 -1.20 -25.46
CA ASN A 183 4.07 -2.43 -24.76
C ASN A 183 5.18 -2.13 -23.74
N SER A 184 5.32 -3.01 -22.75
CA SER A 184 6.47 -2.99 -21.85
C SER A 184 7.76 -3.32 -22.61
N THR A 185 8.86 -2.66 -22.19
CA THR A 185 10.20 -2.82 -22.78
C THR A 185 11.24 -2.74 -21.67
N ASP A 186 12.52 -2.81 -21.99
CA ASP A 186 13.64 -2.62 -21.04
C ASP A 186 13.60 -1.26 -20.31
N THR A 187 12.87 -0.29 -20.82
CA THR A 187 12.78 1.06 -20.23
C THR A 187 11.37 1.48 -19.82
N THR A 188 10.38 0.65 -20.09
CA THR A 188 8.97 0.97 -19.78
C THR A 188 8.25 -0.23 -19.20
N ALA A 189 7.29 0.03 -18.25
CA ALA A 189 6.32 -0.94 -17.78
C ALA A 189 4.91 -0.37 -17.99
N VAL A 190 4.01 -1.14 -18.64
CA VAL A 190 2.75 -0.62 -19.17
C VAL A 190 1.56 -1.44 -18.71
N ARG A 191 0.53 -0.76 -18.19
CA ARG A 191 -0.82 -1.28 -17.91
C ARG A 191 -1.87 -0.28 -18.41
N PRO A 192 -3.16 -0.61 -18.46
CA PRO A 192 -4.19 0.35 -18.89
C PRO A 192 -4.07 1.70 -18.16
N GLY A 193 -3.80 2.75 -18.92
CA GLY A 193 -3.64 4.11 -18.40
C GLY A 193 -2.38 4.40 -17.57
N ILE A 194 -1.51 3.42 -17.36
CA ILE A 194 -0.29 3.56 -16.56
C ILE A 194 0.93 3.20 -17.39
N VAL A 195 1.91 4.11 -17.44
CA VAL A 195 3.18 3.88 -18.13
C VAL A 195 4.34 4.35 -17.25
N TYR A 196 5.13 3.43 -16.77
CA TYR A 196 6.40 3.77 -16.12
C TYR A 196 7.51 3.93 -17.15
N THR A 197 8.45 4.83 -16.88
CA THR A 197 9.67 4.97 -17.66
C THR A 197 10.89 5.11 -16.74
N SER A 198 11.95 4.36 -17.00
CA SER A 198 13.21 4.42 -16.25
C SER A 198 14.14 5.56 -16.67
N ASN A 199 13.88 6.20 -17.83
CA ASN A 199 14.73 7.24 -18.39
C ASN A 199 14.03 8.59 -18.63
N GLY A 200 12.78 8.74 -18.17
CA GLY A 200 12.00 9.98 -18.29
C GLY A 200 11.56 10.31 -19.72
N LYS A 201 11.50 9.34 -20.61
CA LYS A 201 11.08 9.52 -22.01
C LYS A 201 10.19 8.37 -22.45
N VAL A 202 9.13 8.68 -23.16
CA VAL A 202 8.25 7.68 -23.78
C VAL A 202 7.53 8.29 -24.99
N ASN A 203 7.30 7.49 -26.01
CA ASN A 203 6.40 7.82 -27.11
C ASN A 203 5.06 7.14 -26.83
N LEU A 204 4.10 7.86 -26.25
CA LEU A 204 2.77 7.33 -25.96
C LEU A 204 2.00 7.08 -27.26
N GLN A 205 1.39 5.92 -27.37
CA GLN A 205 0.51 5.53 -28.47
C GLN A 205 -0.93 5.58 -27.98
N LEU A 206 -1.77 6.39 -28.66
CA LEU A 206 -3.16 6.66 -28.28
C LEU A 206 -4.03 6.88 -29.51
N PRO A 207 -5.31 6.56 -29.48
CA PRO A 207 -6.27 7.00 -30.49
C PRO A 207 -6.44 8.53 -30.44
N PRO A 208 -6.99 9.17 -31.48
CA PRO A 208 -7.40 10.57 -31.44
C PRO A 208 -8.35 10.80 -30.25
N GLY A 209 -8.20 11.94 -29.55
CA GLY A 209 -9.03 12.25 -28.39
C GLY A 209 -8.41 13.33 -27.50
N LYS A 210 -9.05 13.58 -26.37
CA LYS A 210 -8.58 14.53 -25.36
C LYS A 210 -8.14 13.79 -24.11
N TYR A 211 -6.89 14.03 -23.68
CA TYR A 211 -6.27 13.28 -22.60
C TYR A 211 -5.59 14.22 -21.58
N GLN A 212 -5.57 13.79 -20.34
CA GLN A 212 -4.71 14.37 -19.30
C GLN A 212 -3.54 13.43 -19.05
N ILE A 213 -2.33 13.93 -19.23
CA ILE A 213 -1.10 13.21 -18.90
C ILE A 213 -0.59 13.74 -17.55
N ILE A 214 -0.42 12.87 -16.58
CA ILE A 214 0.07 13.20 -15.23
C ILE A 214 1.37 12.46 -15.00
N ALA A 215 2.44 13.16 -14.57
CA ALA A 215 3.71 12.57 -14.17
C ALA A 215 3.91 12.69 -12.67
N GLY A 216 4.43 11.62 -12.03
CA GLY A 216 4.81 11.59 -10.61
C GLY A 216 5.93 10.60 -10.36
N ARG A 217 6.56 10.65 -9.17
CA ARG A 217 7.64 9.74 -8.77
C ARG A 217 7.56 9.43 -7.26
N GLY A 218 6.57 8.63 -6.87
CA GLY A 218 6.35 8.27 -5.48
C GLY A 218 6.03 9.45 -4.56
N VAL A 219 6.03 9.19 -3.27
CA VAL A 219 5.52 10.10 -2.22
C VAL A 219 6.47 11.24 -1.83
N GLU A 220 7.64 11.32 -2.44
CA GLU A 220 8.56 12.42 -2.17
C GLU A 220 8.42 13.57 -3.16
N TRP A 221 7.72 13.34 -4.29
CA TRP A 221 7.72 14.25 -5.43
C TRP A 221 6.36 14.90 -5.66
N SER A 222 6.38 16.10 -6.20
CA SER A 222 5.20 16.73 -6.79
C SER A 222 4.70 15.93 -7.99
N ILE A 223 3.47 16.22 -8.40
CA ILE A 223 2.99 15.84 -9.72
C ILE A 223 3.05 17.04 -10.66
N ASP A 224 3.18 16.77 -11.97
CA ASP A 224 2.91 17.72 -13.03
C ASP A 224 1.92 17.11 -14.02
N ARG A 225 1.04 17.93 -14.60
CA ARG A 225 -0.05 17.46 -15.45
C ARG A 225 -0.36 18.42 -16.58
N GLN A 226 -0.68 17.85 -17.74
CA GLN A 226 -1.05 18.61 -18.92
C GLN A 226 -2.22 17.97 -19.65
N TRP A 227 -3.20 18.78 -20.07
CA TRP A 227 -4.21 18.37 -21.03
C TRP A 227 -3.67 18.50 -22.44
N ILE A 228 -3.93 17.48 -23.28
CA ILE A 228 -3.57 17.44 -24.67
C ILE A 228 -4.79 17.02 -25.50
N THR A 229 -4.86 17.53 -26.72
CA THR A 229 -5.82 17.04 -27.72
C THR A 229 -5.03 16.40 -28.84
N ILE A 230 -5.31 15.15 -29.11
CA ILE A 230 -4.67 14.35 -30.16
C ILE A 230 -5.55 14.33 -31.38
N SER A 231 -5.01 14.70 -32.52
CA SER A 231 -5.62 14.58 -33.84
C SER A 231 -4.64 13.90 -34.79
N GLU A 232 -5.06 13.57 -35.98
CA GLU A 232 -4.21 12.90 -37.00
C GLU A 232 -2.96 13.68 -37.43
N HIS A 233 -2.76 14.90 -36.93
CA HIS A 233 -1.63 15.75 -37.26
C HIS A 233 -0.50 15.68 -36.22
N VAL A 234 0.71 16.02 -36.66
CA VAL A 234 1.95 16.01 -35.83
C VAL A 234 1.73 16.76 -34.51
N LEU A 235 1.94 16.05 -33.40
CA LEU A 235 1.80 16.58 -32.06
C LEU A 235 3.11 17.20 -31.57
N SER A 236 2.99 18.34 -30.89
CA SER A 236 4.12 18.90 -30.14
C SER A 236 4.48 18.00 -28.96
N PRO A 237 5.79 17.81 -28.67
CA PRO A 237 6.19 17.03 -27.51
C PRO A 237 5.61 17.55 -26.20
N VAL A 238 5.08 16.66 -25.36
CA VAL A 238 4.63 16.96 -24.01
C VAL A 238 5.85 17.00 -23.10
N LYS A 239 6.01 18.11 -22.36
CA LYS A 239 7.11 18.27 -21.38
C LYS A 239 6.51 18.48 -20.00
N LEU A 240 6.86 17.57 -19.06
CA LEU A 240 6.43 17.62 -17.67
C LEU A 240 7.65 17.76 -16.76
N ALA A 241 7.50 18.50 -15.66
CA ALA A 241 8.58 18.78 -14.72
C ALA A 241 8.13 18.58 -13.28
N ILE A 242 8.66 17.57 -12.62
CA ILE A 242 8.35 17.23 -11.22
C ILE A 242 9.46 17.74 -10.29
N THR A 243 9.13 17.98 -9.02
CA THR A 243 10.05 18.51 -8.00
C THR A 243 9.99 17.64 -6.76
N ARG A 244 11.14 17.32 -6.16
CA ARG A 244 11.19 16.67 -4.84
C ARG A 244 10.71 17.66 -3.78
N GLU A 245 9.61 17.37 -3.10
CA GLU A 245 8.94 18.24 -2.13
C GLU A 245 9.17 17.79 -0.68
N VAL A 246 9.43 16.51 -0.46
CA VAL A 246 9.65 15.93 0.87
C VAL A 246 11.15 15.85 1.14
N ASP A 247 11.58 16.43 2.25
CA ASP A 247 12.97 16.40 2.70
C ASP A 247 13.21 15.12 3.51
N THR A 248 13.84 14.14 2.87
CA THR A 248 14.21 12.85 3.46
C THR A 248 15.72 12.71 3.67
N LYS A 249 16.47 13.83 3.71
CA LYS A 249 17.92 13.80 3.94
C LYS A 249 18.27 13.04 5.22
N GLY A 250 19.26 12.13 5.15
CA GLY A 250 19.67 11.26 6.24
C GLY A 250 18.75 10.05 6.42
N TYR A 251 17.92 9.75 5.42
CA TYR A 251 17.07 8.56 5.35
C TYR A 251 17.14 7.95 3.96
N ILE A 252 17.11 6.64 3.90
CA ILE A 252 17.03 5.82 2.68
C ILE A 252 15.60 5.29 2.57
N SER A 253 14.97 5.45 1.39
CA SER A 253 13.66 4.85 1.12
C SER A 253 13.81 3.37 0.77
N CYS A 254 13.17 2.49 1.53
CA CYS A 254 13.26 1.05 1.41
C CYS A 254 11.87 0.43 1.24
N ASP A 255 11.76 -0.55 0.35
CA ASP A 255 10.62 -1.45 0.29
C ASP A 255 11.10 -2.87 0.57
N THR A 256 10.67 -3.42 1.70
CA THR A 256 11.13 -4.72 2.22
C THR A 256 10.28 -5.89 1.73
N HIS A 257 9.28 -5.65 0.86
CA HIS A 257 8.36 -6.70 0.42
C HIS A 257 7.98 -6.49 -1.06
N VAL A 258 8.76 -7.11 -1.95
CA VAL A 258 8.69 -6.90 -3.41
C VAL A 258 8.74 -8.24 -4.14
N HIS A 259 7.77 -8.45 -5.03
CA HIS A 259 7.64 -9.67 -5.82
C HIS A 259 7.74 -9.41 -7.33
N THR A 260 8.05 -10.47 -8.06
CA THR A 260 8.00 -10.49 -9.52
C THR A 260 7.16 -11.66 -10.02
N TYR A 261 6.41 -11.45 -11.10
CA TYR A 261 5.75 -12.56 -11.80
C TYR A 261 6.77 -13.60 -12.30
N THR A 262 7.97 -13.15 -12.66
CA THR A 262 9.04 -14.02 -13.18
C THR A 262 9.39 -15.15 -12.22
N TYR A 263 9.42 -14.89 -10.93
CA TYR A 263 9.84 -15.85 -9.91
C TYR A 263 8.68 -16.30 -9.01
N SER A 264 7.86 -15.39 -8.52
CA SER A 264 6.70 -15.71 -7.65
C SER A 264 5.53 -16.36 -8.38
N ARG A 265 5.45 -16.23 -9.72
CA ARG A 265 4.44 -16.86 -10.59
C ARG A 265 3.00 -16.38 -10.38
N HIS A 266 2.79 -15.30 -9.67
CA HIS A 266 1.52 -14.60 -9.57
C HIS A 266 1.74 -13.07 -9.52
N GLY A 267 0.65 -12.28 -9.61
CA GLY A 267 0.74 -10.88 -9.99
C GLY A 267 0.98 -10.70 -11.49
N ASP A 268 1.46 -9.55 -11.92
CA ASP A 268 1.64 -9.23 -13.33
C ASP A 268 3.00 -8.58 -13.68
N ALA A 269 3.78 -8.11 -12.69
CA ALA A 269 5.05 -7.43 -12.93
C ALA A 269 6.18 -8.44 -13.20
N THR A 270 6.67 -8.51 -14.43
CA THR A 270 7.91 -9.25 -14.75
C THR A 270 9.10 -8.61 -14.04
N LEU A 271 10.28 -9.29 -14.01
CA LEU A 271 11.48 -8.72 -13.41
C LEU A 271 11.82 -7.35 -14.01
N ASP A 272 11.83 -7.23 -15.34
CA ASP A 272 12.18 -5.98 -16.03
C ASP A 272 11.20 -4.86 -15.69
N GLU A 273 9.91 -5.14 -15.73
CA GLU A 273 8.87 -4.18 -15.35
C GLU A 273 8.99 -3.77 -13.88
N ARG A 274 9.30 -4.71 -12.99
CA ARG A 274 9.51 -4.44 -11.57
C ARG A 274 10.68 -3.48 -11.34
N LEU A 275 11.80 -3.69 -12.02
CA LEU A 275 12.98 -2.82 -11.91
C LEU A 275 12.69 -1.41 -12.43
N VAL A 276 11.93 -1.30 -13.52
CA VAL A 276 11.46 0.00 -14.04
C VAL A 276 10.53 0.70 -13.05
N THR A 277 9.59 -0.04 -12.42
CA THR A 277 8.65 0.55 -11.44
C THR A 277 9.35 0.96 -10.14
N ILE A 278 10.35 0.23 -9.66
CA ILE A 278 11.20 0.60 -8.52
C ILE A 278 11.86 1.97 -8.76
N ALA A 279 12.50 2.14 -9.93
CA ALA A 279 13.10 3.41 -10.32
C ALA A 279 12.04 4.52 -10.42
N GLY A 280 10.86 4.21 -11.00
CA GLY A 280 9.76 5.14 -11.20
C GLY A 280 9.10 5.62 -9.92
N GLU A 281 9.06 4.80 -8.86
CA GLU A 281 8.54 5.15 -7.53
C GLU A 281 9.60 5.69 -6.58
N GLY A 282 10.89 5.72 -6.99
CA GLY A 282 11.98 6.29 -6.21
C GLY A 282 12.30 5.49 -4.94
N ILE A 283 12.22 4.17 -5.00
CA ILE A 283 12.72 3.29 -3.94
C ILE A 283 14.22 3.13 -4.12
N GLU A 284 14.98 3.39 -3.06
CA GLU A 284 16.45 3.39 -3.07
C GLU A 284 17.05 2.04 -2.63
N LEU A 285 16.35 1.32 -1.73
CA LEU A 285 16.78 0.01 -1.23
C LEU A 285 15.63 -1.02 -1.37
N PRO A 286 15.36 -1.55 -2.56
CA PRO A 286 14.38 -2.61 -2.74
C PRO A 286 14.95 -3.96 -2.28
N ILE A 287 14.14 -4.74 -1.53
CA ILE A 287 14.49 -6.10 -1.12
C ILE A 287 13.75 -7.08 -2.02
N ALA A 288 14.49 -7.95 -2.71
CA ALA A 288 13.93 -9.02 -3.54
C ALA A 288 13.37 -10.13 -2.64
N THR A 289 12.05 -10.22 -2.50
CA THR A 289 11.39 -11.17 -1.60
C THR A 289 10.46 -12.14 -2.32
N ASP A 290 10.83 -12.57 -3.52
CA ASP A 290 10.10 -13.63 -4.23
C ASP A 290 9.94 -14.88 -3.36
N HIS A 291 8.76 -15.53 -3.41
CA HIS A 291 8.36 -16.61 -2.50
C HIS A 291 9.32 -17.80 -2.50
N ASN A 292 9.90 -18.11 -1.35
CA ASN A 292 10.77 -19.27 -1.12
C ASN A 292 11.94 -19.39 -2.12
N LEU A 293 12.48 -18.23 -2.57
CA LEU A 293 13.60 -18.14 -3.50
C LEU A 293 14.57 -17.02 -3.05
N HIS A 294 15.85 -17.19 -3.37
CA HIS A 294 16.87 -16.16 -3.20
C HIS A 294 17.24 -15.62 -4.58
N ILE A 295 16.78 -14.41 -4.92
CA ILE A 295 16.97 -13.82 -6.24
C ILE A 295 17.84 -12.57 -6.15
N ASP A 296 18.87 -12.52 -6.98
CA ASP A 296 19.71 -11.35 -7.15
C ASP A 296 19.24 -10.51 -8.35
N TYR A 297 18.70 -9.32 -8.08
CA TYR A 297 18.29 -8.39 -9.13
C TYR A 297 19.48 -7.58 -9.73
N ALA A 298 20.64 -7.52 -9.05
CA ALA A 298 21.75 -6.66 -9.45
C ALA A 298 22.28 -6.94 -10.87
N PRO A 299 22.44 -8.18 -11.36
CA PRO A 299 22.87 -8.43 -12.73
C PRO A 299 21.93 -7.76 -13.76
N ARG A 300 20.60 -7.89 -13.57
CA ARG A 300 19.63 -7.31 -14.50
C ARG A 300 19.56 -5.78 -14.38
N VAL A 301 19.69 -5.22 -13.18
CA VAL A 301 19.81 -3.77 -12.94
C VAL A 301 21.00 -3.17 -13.73
N ASN A 302 22.13 -3.86 -13.74
CA ASN A 302 23.32 -3.45 -14.48
C ASN A 302 23.10 -3.51 -16.00
N GLU A 303 22.47 -4.57 -16.50
CA GLU A 303 22.14 -4.70 -17.94
C GLU A 303 21.20 -3.59 -18.42
N LEU A 304 20.21 -3.21 -17.59
CA LEU A 304 19.27 -2.14 -17.89
C LEU A 304 19.88 -0.73 -17.70
N GLY A 305 21.05 -0.61 -17.08
CA GLY A 305 21.75 0.66 -16.84
C GLY A 305 21.04 1.59 -15.87
N ILE A 306 20.25 1.05 -14.93
CA ILE A 306 19.44 1.80 -13.96
C ILE A 306 19.97 1.75 -12.53
N GLY A 307 21.12 1.12 -12.28
CA GLY A 307 21.75 0.95 -10.97
C GLY A 307 22.05 2.25 -10.21
N ARG A 308 22.08 3.39 -10.90
CA ARG A 308 22.26 4.71 -10.23
C ARG A 308 21.04 5.15 -9.41
N PHE A 309 19.91 4.48 -9.54
CA PHE A 309 18.67 4.90 -8.89
C PHE A 309 18.36 4.10 -7.61
N PHE A 310 18.94 2.91 -7.45
CA PHE A 310 18.73 2.05 -6.29
C PHE A 310 19.76 0.93 -6.20
N THR A 311 19.95 0.44 -4.98
CA THR A 311 20.80 -0.72 -4.64
C THR A 311 19.89 -1.88 -4.23
N PRO A 312 19.73 -2.93 -5.06
CA PRO A 312 18.88 -4.07 -4.71
C PRO A 312 19.56 -4.99 -3.70
N VAL A 313 18.78 -5.57 -2.80
CA VAL A 313 19.24 -6.51 -1.79
C VAL A 313 18.54 -7.87 -1.97
N ILE A 314 19.31 -8.94 -1.86
CA ILE A 314 18.78 -10.29 -1.92
C ILE A 314 18.07 -10.60 -0.61
N GLY A 315 16.81 -10.99 -0.71
CA GLY A 315 15.97 -11.47 0.39
C GLY A 315 15.21 -12.73 -0.01
N ASN A 316 14.17 -13.02 0.73
CA ASN A 316 13.24 -14.12 0.47
C ASN A 316 11.99 -13.90 1.31
N GLU A 317 10.81 -14.11 0.77
CA GLU A 317 9.64 -14.36 1.59
C GLU A 317 9.52 -15.84 1.88
N VAL A 318 9.87 -16.25 3.11
CA VAL A 318 9.65 -17.63 3.60
C VAL A 318 8.17 -17.81 3.87
N THR A 319 7.45 -18.28 2.85
CA THR A 319 5.98 -18.44 2.84
C THR A 319 5.61 -19.76 3.48
N THR A 320 4.99 -19.73 4.64
CA THR A 320 4.60 -20.91 5.43
C THR A 320 3.11 -20.94 5.74
N LYS A 321 2.60 -22.05 6.26
CA LYS A 321 1.21 -22.22 6.68
C LYS A 321 0.86 -21.52 8.01
N ILE A 322 1.85 -20.98 8.73
CA ILE A 322 1.68 -20.40 10.08
C ILE A 322 2.18 -18.96 10.20
N GLY A 323 2.58 -18.34 9.10
CA GLY A 323 3.08 -16.99 8.99
C GLY A 323 4.00 -16.87 7.78
N HIS A 324 4.10 -15.67 7.22
CA HIS A 324 5.07 -15.37 6.17
C HIS A 324 6.17 -14.50 6.76
N PHE A 325 7.41 -14.71 6.30
CA PHE A 325 8.57 -14.04 6.88
C PHE A 325 9.50 -13.51 5.80
N ASN A 326 9.64 -12.19 5.70
CA ASN A 326 10.68 -11.59 4.86
C ASN A 326 12.02 -11.64 5.59
N ILE A 327 13.04 -12.12 4.89
CA ILE A 327 14.39 -12.27 5.43
C ILE A 327 15.42 -11.62 4.52
N PHE A 328 16.36 -10.91 5.09
CA PHE A 328 17.51 -10.32 4.38
C PHE A 328 18.61 -9.83 5.34
N PRO A 329 19.84 -9.52 4.84
CA PRO A 329 20.34 -9.91 3.53
C PRO A 329 20.60 -11.42 3.49
N VAL A 330 20.52 -12.00 2.30
CA VAL A 330 20.73 -13.44 2.09
C VAL A 330 21.76 -13.65 0.99
N PRO A 331 22.78 -14.49 1.18
CA PRO A 331 23.68 -14.86 0.09
C PRO A 331 22.94 -15.66 -1.00
N THR A 332 23.23 -15.39 -2.27
CA THR A 332 22.59 -16.04 -3.43
C THR A 332 22.70 -17.58 -3.40
N ASN A 333 23.80 -18.10 -2.85
CA ASN A 333 24.08 -19.53 -2.78
C ASN A 333 23.71 -20.17 -1.42
N ALA A 334 23.04 -19.43 -0.53
CA ALA A 334 22.57 -19.98 0.73
C ALA A 334 21.49 -21.05 0.47
N PRO A 335 21.45 -22.13 1.27
CA PRO A 335 20.33 -23.08 1.22
C PRO A 335 19.01 -22.40 1.54
N LEU A 336 17.92 -22.87 0.91
CA LEU A 336 16.58 -22.35 1.23
C LEU A 336 16.17 -22.79 2.64
N PRO A 337 15.55 -21.91 3.44
CA PRO A 337 14.93 -22.31 4.69
C PRO A 337 13.81 -23.31 4.50
N ASP A 338 13.63 -24.23 5.44
CA ASP A 338 12.50 -25.17 5.40
C ASP A 338 11.20 -24.46 5.77
N HIS A 339 10.43 -24.09 4.74
CA HIS A 339 9.14 -23.42 4.87
C HIS A 339 7.97 -24.35 5.24
N THR A 340 8.21 -25.67 5.35
CA THR A 340 7.18 -26.68 5.68
C THR A 340 7.01 -26.90 7.19
N LEU A 341 7.90 -26.33 8.00
CA LEU A 341 7.90 -26.47 9.45
C LEU A 341 6.64 -25.87 10.10
N GLY A 342 6.18 -26.48 11.18
CA GLY A 342 4.88 -26.19 11.81
C GLY A 342 4.93 -25.30 13.05
N ASN A 343 6.09 -24.73 13.42
CA ASN A 343 6.21 -23.79 14.52
C ASN A 343 7.27 -22.71 14.25
N TRP A 344 7.08 -21.53 14.84
CA TRP A 344 7.96 -20.37 14.59
C TRP A 344 9.40 -20.59 15.07
N GLY A 345 9.57 -21.33 16.16
CA GLY A 345 10.92 -21.60 16.68
C GLY A 345 11.79 -22.36 15.68
N ASP A 346 11.23 -23.40 15.07
CA ASP A 346 11.95 -24.19 14.07
C ASP A 346 12.13 -23.42 12.75
N ILE A 347 11.13 -22.65 12.31
CA ILE A 347 11.25 -21.79 11.11
C ILE A 347 12.34 -20.77 11.27
N VAL A 348 12.33 -19.97 12.35
CA VAL A 348 13.33 -18.92 12.58
C VAL A 348 14.74 -19.53 12.79
N LYS A 349 14.82 -20.69 13.43
CA LYS A 349 16.06 -21.44 13.53
C LYS A 349 16.56 -21.94 12.18
N SER A 350 15.65 -22.47 11.33
CA SER A 350 15.98 -22.85 9.94
C SER A 350 16.50 -21.66 9.16
N ILE A 351 15.81 -20.52 9.20
CA ILE A 351 16.23 -19.28 8.55
C ILE A 351 17.63 -18.87 8.97
N ARG A 352 17.88 -18.74 10.27
CA ARG A 352 19.17 -18.27 10.79
C ARG A 352 20.32 -19.23 10.48
N ASN A 353 20.08 -20.52 10.53
CA ASN A 353 21.11 -21.55 10.27
C ASN A 353 21.43 -21.68 8.77
N THR A 354 20.49 -21.43 7.88
CA THR A 354 20.69 -21.63 6.43
C THR A 354 21.17 -20.36 5.74
N THR A 355 20.67 -19.17 6.14
CA THR A 355 20.91 -17.92 5.41
C THR A 355 21.79 -16.93 6.16
N GLY A 356 21.84 -17.01 7.49
CA GLY A 356 22.48 -15.98 8.32
C GLY A 356 21.78 -14.61 8.25
N ALA A 357 20.53 -14.56 7.78
CA ALA A 357 19.77 -13.32 7.68
C ALA A 357 19.71 -12.58 9.00
N LYS A 358 19.98 -11.27 8.96
CA LYS A 358 19.99 -10.38 10.13
C LYS A 358 18.59 -9.90 10.49
N LEU A 359 17.72 -9.74 9.49
CA LEU A 359 16.31 -9.39 9.65
C LEU A 359 15.43 -10.59 9.34
N VAL A 360 14.44 -10.79 10.20
CA VAL A 360 13.33 -11.72 10.06
C VAL A 360 12.08 -10.91 10.38
N ILE A 361 11.30 -10.57 9.37
CA ILE A 361 10.12 -9.71 9.46
C ILE A 361 8.88 -10.61 9.43
N LEU A 362 7.97 -10.46 10.39
CA LEU A 362 6.65 -11.08 10.31
C LEU A 362 5.78 -10.23 9.36
N ASN A 363 5.34 -10.83 8.25
CA ASN A 363 4.55 -10.17 7.22
C ASN A 363 3.06 -10.16 7.57
N HIS A 364 2.32 -9.14 7.12
CA HIS A 364 0.86 -8.99 7.06
C HIS A 364 0.06 -9.88 8.03
N ALA A 365 0.43 -9.83 9.32
CA ALA A 365 0.01 -10.77 10.38
C ALA A 365 -1.52 -10.83 10.65
N ARG A 366 -2.30 -9.95 10.05
CA ARG A 366 -3.76 -9.85 10.14
C ARG A 366 -4.47 -9.99 8.79
N ASP A 367 -3.74 -10.29 7.71
CA ASP A 367 -4.33 -10.42 6.40
C ASP A 367 -5.18 -11.68 6.26
N VAL A 368 -6.48 -11.49 6.01
CA VAL A 368 -7.42 -12.59 5.85
C VAL A 368 -7.36 -13.24 4.46
N HIS A 369 -6.83 -12.53 3.46
CA HIS A 369 -6.72 -13.05 2.09
C HIS A 369 -5.75 -14.22 1.99
N SER A 370 -4.59 -14.12 2.64
CA SER A 370 -3.61 -15.20 2.67
C SER A 370 -4.10 -16.44 3.41
N GLY A 371 -5.18 -16.32 4.21
CA GLY A 371 -5.68 -17.38 5.08
C GLY A 371 -4.76 -17.68 6.28
N VAL A 372 -3.68 -16.87 6.46
CA VAL A 372 -2.71 -17.03 7.53
C VAL A 372 -2.72 -15.76 8.39
N THR A 373 -3.40 -15.85 9.53
CA THR A 373 -3.58 -14.74 10.48
C THR A 373 -2.90 -15.02 11.82
N PRO A 374 -1.55 -14.95 11.91
CA PRO A 374 -0.83 -15.30 13.13
C PRO A 374 -1.18 -14.39 14.32
N PHE A 375 -1.70 -13.18 14.08
CA PHE A 375 -2.16 -12.26 15.10
C PHE A 375 -3.69 -12.20 15.26
N ALA A 376 -4.41 -13.23 14.78
CA ALA A 376 -5.83 -13.37 15.16
C ALA A 376 -6.00 -13.33 16.68
N PRO A 377 -7.10 -12.77 17.23
CA PRO A 377 -7.29 -12.64 18.67
C PRO A 377 -7.18 -13.96 19.44
N SER A 378 -7.51 -15.09 18.83
CA SER A 378 -7.35 -16.45 19.40
C SER A 378 -5.89 -16.92 19.46
N ARG A 379 -4.96 -16.25 18.76
CA ARG A 379 -3.54 -16.64 18.66
C ARG A 379 -2.60 -15.64 19.31
N HIS A 380 -3.02 -14.39 19.43
CA HIS A 380 -2.21 -13.29 19.93
C HIS A 380 -3.02 -12.31 20.77
N ASN A 381 -2.51 -11.93 21.94
CA ASN A 381 -3.08 -10.87 22.76
C ASN A 381 -2.39 -9.54 22.40
N SER A 382 -3.08 -8.68 21.66
CA SER A 382 -2.55 -7.37 21.22
C SER A 382 -2.29 -6.39 22.37
N LEU A 383 -2.91 -6.56 23.54
CA LEU A 383 -2.67 -5.69 24.68
C LEU A 383 -1.36 -5.99 25.40
N THR A 384 -1.07 -7.28 25.61
CA THR A 384 0.10 -7.72 26.39
C THR A 384 1.22 -8.31 25.53
N GLY A 385 1.03 -8.38 24.20
CA GLY A 385 2.01 -8.97 23.28
C GLY A 385 2.24 -10.46 23.48
N ARG A 386 1.35 -11.15 24.22
CA ARG A 386 1.50 -12.57 24.50
C ARG A 386 1.04 -13.40 23.32
N SER A 387 1.90 -14.31 22.85
CA SER A 387 1.50 -15.37 21.94
C SER A 387 0.67 -16.41 22.68
N LEU A 388 -0.50 -16.79 22.12
CA LEU A 388 -1.39 -17.79 22.70
C LEU A 388 -1.21 -19.19 22.09
N GLN A 389 -0.60 -19.30 20.90
CA GLN A 389 -0.46 -20.56 20.18
C GLN A 389 0.93 -20.78 19.56
N ASN A 390 1.61 -19.74 19.11
CA ASN A 390 2.80 -19.85 18.27
C ASN A 390 4.13 -19.91 19.05
N GLY A 391 4.10 -20.00 20.38
CA GLY A 391 5.30 -19.89 21.20
C GLY A 391 5.81 -18.45 21.32
N ALA A 392 7.10 -18.25 21.65
CA ALA A 392 7.68 -16.93 21.75
C ALA A 392 7.74 -16.23 20.39
N PHE A 393 7.54 -14.91 20.37
CA PHE A 393 7.77 -14.09 19.19
C PHE A 393 9.29 -13.98 18.95
N LEU A 394 9.77 -14.48 17.82
CA LEU A 394 11.19 -14.58 17.49
C LEU A 394 11.64 -13.69 16.32
N PRO A 395 10.75 -13.22 15.42
CA PRO A 395 11.11 -12.19 14.46
C PRO A 395 11.61 -10.93 15.15
N ASN A 396 12.51 -10.18 14.53
CA ASN A 396 13.01 -8.91 15.06
C ASN A 396 12.43 -7.67 14.35
N ALA A 397 11.50 -7.90 13.44
CA ALA A 397 10.68 -6.85 12.82
C ALA A 397 9.29 -7.39 12.45
N MET A 398 8.33 -6.49 12.20
CA MET A 398 7.00 -6.83 11.70
C MET A 398 6.42 -5.71 10.85
N GLU A 399 5.62 -6.08 9.88
CA GLU A 399 4.88 -5.13 9.06
C GLU A 399 3.75 -4.47 9.86
N LEU A 400 3.71 -3.14 9.83
CA LEU A 400 2.65 -2.32 10.44
C LEU A 400 1.77 -1.69 9.36
N ILE A 401 2.36 -1.39 8.20
CA ILE A 401 1.67 -0.87 7.03
C ILE A 401 2.15 -1.70 5.84
N ASN A 402 1.22 -2.44 5.23
CA ASN A 402 1.43 -3.17 4.00
C ASN A 402 0.35 -2.73 3.01
N SER A 403 0.71 -2.06 1.90
CA SER A 403 -0.28 -1.53 0.96
C SER A 403 -0.92 -2.61 0.08
N GLY A 404 -0.27 -3.75 -0.13
CA GLY A 404 -0.85 -4.93 -0.80
C GLY A 404 -1.81 -5.71 0.09
N ALA A 405 -1.63 -5.64 1.42
CA ALA A 405 -2.49 -6.25 2.44
C ALA A 405 -3.12 -5.18 3.35
N THR A 406 -3.66 -4.13 2.76
CA THR A 406 -4.28 -2.99 3.46
C THR A 406 -5.36 -3.47 4.44
N GLN A 407 -5.32 -2.95 5.67
CA GLN A 407 -6.29 -3.25 6.71
C GLN A 407 -7.39 -2.19 6.76
N THR A 408 -8.63 -2.61 7.05
CA THR A 408 -9.76 -1.69 7.30
C THR A 408 -9.49 -0.75 8.48
N ASP A 409 -8.83 -1.24 9.51
CA ASP A 409 -8.38 -0.44 10.64
C ASP A 409 -6.86 -0.21 10.56
N CYS A 410 -6.46 0.98 10.14
CA CYS A 410 -5.06 1.35 9.93
C CYS A 410 -4.17 1.27 11.20
N LEU A 411 -4.76 1.16 12.38
CA LEU A 411 -4.03 1.04 13.65
C LEU A 411 -4.04 -0.37 14.22
N GLN A 412 -4.62 -1.36 13.53
CA GLN A 412 -4.74 -2.71 14.06
C GLN A 412 -3.37 -3.35 14.33
N LEU A 413 -2.47 -3.34 13.36
CA LEU A 413 -1.11 -3.88 13.52
C LEU A 413 -0.25 -3.03 14.46
N TYR A 414 -0.52 -1.73 14.57
CA TYR A 414 0.14 -0.88 15.57
C TYR A 414 -0.19 -1.31 17.00
N ARG A 415 -1.43 -1.69 17.29
CA ARG A 415 -1.82 -2.21 18.62
C ARG A 415 -1.09 -3.52 18.94
N ASP A 416 -0.93 -4.41 17.97
CA ASP A 416 -0.15 -5.63 18.13
C ASP A 416 1.33 -5.32 18.44
N TRP A 417 1.90 -4.40 17.68
CA TRP A 417 3.28 -3.95 17.88
C TRP A 417 3.50 -3.30 19.24
N PHE A 418 2.59 -2.43 19.67
CA PHE A 418 2.64 -1.82 21.01
C PHE A 418 2.60 -2.88 22.12
N GLY A 419 1.79 -3.91 21.98
CA GLY A 419 1.78 -5.03 22.92
C GLY A 419 3.11 -5.76 23.00
N LEU A 420 3.77 -6.00 21.85
CA LEU A 420 5.11 -6.62 21.82
C LEU A 420 6.16 -5.73 22.51
N LEU A 421 6.17 -4.42 22.23
CA LEU A 421 7.06 -3.46 22.86
C LEU A 421 6.84 -3.39 24.38
N ASN A 422 5.58 -3.38 24.83
CA ASN A 422 5.21 -3.40 26.24
C ASN A 422 5.65 -4.69 26.95
N ARG A 423 5.75 -5.79 26.20
CA ARG A 423 6.32 -7.06 26.71
C ARG A 423 7.86 -7.08 26.74
N GLY A 424 8.52 -6.03 26.28
CA GLY A 424 9.98 -5.95 26.20
C GLY A 424 10.59 -6.67 25.00
N ILE A 425 9.78 -7.00 23.98
CA ILE A 425 10.27 -7.62 22.76
C ILE A 425 10.86 -6.53 21.84
N GLU A 426 12.13 -6.68 21.48
CA GLU A 426 12.82 -5.81 20.53
C GLU A 426 12.34 -6.13 19.11
N VAL A 427 11.43 -5.32 18.58
CA VAL A 427 10.82 -5.52 17.27
C VAL A 427 10.65 -4.20 16.54
N SER A 428 11.24 -4.10 15.36
CA SER A 428 11.14 -2.92 14.49
C SER A 428 9.82 -2.92 13.71
N GLY A 429 9.16 -1.75 13.61
CA GLY A 429 8.01 -1.57 12.73
C GLY A 429 8.45 -1.33 11.29
N ILE A 430 7.74 -1.92 10.33
CA ILE A 430 8.02 -1.88 8.90
C ILE A 430 6.82 -1.34 8.12
N GLY A 431 7.08 -0.49 7.12
CA GLY A 431 6.16 -0.16 6.04
C GLY A 431 6.68 -0.75 4.73
N CYS A 432 5.82 -1.43 3.96
CA CYS A 432 6.19 -2.09 2.71
C CYS A 432 5.01 -2.20 1.76
N SER A 433 5.25 -2.59 0.51
CA SER A 433 4.19 -2.64 -0.49
C SER A 433 3.56 -4.01 -0.70
N ASP A 434 4.31 -5.09 -0.53
CA ASP A 434 3.88 -6.44 -0.95
C ASP A 434 3.41 -6.47 -2.42
N SER A 435 4.14 -5.71 -3.23
CA SER A 435 3.73 -5.44 -4.60
C SER A 435 3.99 -6.62 -5.52
N HIS A 436 2.93 -7.06 -6.19
CA HIS A 436 2.96 -8.11 -7.21
C HIS A 436 2.71 -7.57 -8.62
N ASP A 437 2.03 -6.42 -8.73
CA ASP A 437 1.55 -5.86 -9.99
C ASP A 437 2.32 -4.57 -10.38
N VAL A 438 2.20 -4.17 -11.65
CA VAL A 438 2.79 -2.92 -12.15
C VAL A 438 1.98 -1.71 -11.68
N ALA A 439 0.67 -1.74 -11.81
CA ALA A 439 -0.21 -0.59 -11.59
C ALA A 439 -1.04 -0.68 -10.31
N ARG A 440 -1.56 -1.87 -10.00
CA ARG A 440 -2.31 -2.18 -8.78
C ARG A 440 -1.34 -2.50 -7.65
N HIS A 441 -1.59 -2.04 -6.42
CA HIS A 441 -0.71 -2.29 -5.27
C HIS A 441 0.78 -2.14 -5.65
N PHE A 442 1.12 -1.01 -6.25
CA PHE A 442 2.42 -0.79 -6.88
C PHE A 442 3.55 -0.66 -5.85
N VAL A 443 4.76 -0.98 -6.27
CA VAL A 443 5.97 -1.00 -5.43
C VAL A 443 6.20 0.34 -4.74
N GLY A 444 6.59 0.31 -3.46
CA GLY A 444 6.90 1.50 -2.68
C GLY A 444 5.72 2.39 -2.35
N GLN A 445 4.47 1.97 -2.56
CA GLN A 445 3.29 2.71 -2.17
C GLN A 445 3.29 2.94 -0.66
N SER A 446 3.42 1.88 0.13
CA SER A 446 3.94 1.96 1.49
C SER A 446 5.43 1.61 1.49
N ARG A 447 6.21 2.30 2.33
CA ARG A 447 7.67 2.16 2.41
C ARG A 447 8.22 2.49 3.79
N THR A 448 9.42 2.04 4.05
CA THR A 448 10.21 2.36 5.25
C THR A 448 11.30 3.37 4.91
N TYR A 449 11.48 4.38 5.74
CA TYR A 449 12.60 5.31 5.70
C TYR A 449 13.60 4.95 6.78
N ILE A 450 14.74 4.39 6.39
CA ILE A 450 15.81 3.95 7.28
C ILE A 450 16.74 5.12 7.56
N ARG A 451 17.02 5.43 8.82
CA ARG A 451 17.91 6.52 9.21
C ARG A 451 19.37 6.08 9.06
N VAL A 452 19.97 6.45 7.94
CA VAL A 452 21.37 6.26 7.60
C VAL A 452 21.85 7.47 6.85
N ASP A 453 23.06 7.95 7.13
CA ASP A 453 23.68 9.06 6.42
C ASP A 453 24.36 8.54 5.15
N ASP A 454 23.57 8.28 4.15
CA ASP A 454 23.97 7.82 2.82
C ASP A 454 23.10 8.54 1.79
N ASP A 455 23.71 9.13 0.77
CA ASP A 455 23.05 9.95 -0.25
C ASP A 455 23.32 9.46 -1.69
N ASP A 456 23.93 8.26 -1.85
CA ASP A 456 24.11 7.60 -3.15
C ASP A 456 23.21 6.36 -3.31
N PRO A 457 22.00 6.51 -3.90
CA PRO A 457 21.07 5.39 -4.07
C PRO A 457 21.66 4.21 -4.86
N GLY A 458 22.63 4.47 -5.71
CA GLY A 458 23.29 3.44 -6.53
C GLY A 458 24.36 2.63 -5.80
N ASN A 459 24.73 3.03 -4.58
CA ASN A 459 25.81 2.38 -3.81
C ASN A 459 25.57 2.48 -2.30
N ILE A 460 24.39 2.09 -1.83
CA ILE A 460 24.02 2.14 -0.42
C ILE A 460 24.83 1.12 0.39
N ASP A 461 25.35 1.54 1.55
CA ASP A 461 25.90 0.62 2.57
C ASP A 461 24.77 -0.23 3.16
N THR A 462 24.55 -1.39 2.54
CA THR A 462 23.50 -2.35 2.92
C THR A 462 23.67 -2.85 4.36
N ASP A 463 24.90 -3.06 4.83
CA ASP A 463 25.12 -3.52 6.20
C ASP A 463 24.76 -2.46 7.24
N ALA A 464 25.08 -1.19 6.97
CA ALA A 464 24.66 -0.07 7.82
C ALA A 464 23.13 0.09 7.81
N ALA A 465 22.48 0.01 6.64
CA ALA A 465 21.04 0.11 6.50
C ALA A 465 20.31 -1.03 7.25
N VAL A 466 20.74 -2.28 7.05
CA VAL A 466 20.17 -3.46 7.74
C VAL A 466 20.34 -3.36 9.26
N LYS A 467 21.52 -2.93 9.73
CA LYS A 467 21.77 -2.72 11.15
C LYS A 467 20.89 -1.61 11.73
N ALA A 468 20.73 -0.50 11.03
CA ALA A 468 19.87 0.60 11.45
C ALA A 468 18.42 0.13 11.56
N LEU A 469 17.93 -0.59 10.55
CA LEU A 469 16.57 -1.12 10.54
C LEU A 469 16.33 -2.13 11.66
N ALA A 470 17.26 -3.04 11.91
CA ALA A 470 17.19 -4.02 13.01
C ALA A 470 17.13 -3.35 14.39
N ASN A 471 17.73 -2.16 14.53
CA ASN A 471 17.71 -1.36 15.75
C ASN A 471 16.52 -0.39 15.84
N GLY A 472 15.56 -0.47 14.92
CA GLY A 472 14.38 0.40 14.91
C GLY A 472 14.64 1.85 14.45
N HIS A 473 15.80 2.15 13.86
CA HIS A 473 16.12 3.47 13.30
C HIS A 473 15.38 3.70 11.98
N ALA A 474 14.06 3.63 12.03
CA ALA A 474 13.19 3.69 10.87
C ALA A 474 11.91 4.46 11.14
N ASN A 475 11.35 5.07 10.08
CA ASN A 475 10.02 5.66 10.06
C ASN A 475 9.23 5.03 8.89
N LEU A 476 7.93 4.96 9.04
CA LEU A 476 7.05 4.30 8.09
C LEU A 476 6.22 5.33 7.34
N SER A 477 6.00 5.12 6.06
CA SER A 477 5.24 6.04 5.22
C SER A 477 4.26 5.29 4.32
N TYR A 478 3.04 5.79 4.30
CA TYR A 478 2.03 5.54 3.29
C TYR A 478 1.41 6.89 2.91
N GLY A 479 2.16 7.67 2.13
CA GLY A 479 1.80 9.03 1.73
C GLY A 479 2.34 10.15 2.61
N LEU A 480 2.58 9.93 3.90
CA LEU A 480 3.10 10.92 4.84
C LEU A 480 4.45 10.47 5.41
N PHE A 481 5.39 11.38 5.55
CA PHE A 481 6.68 11.16 6.21
C PHE A 481 6.70 11.89 7.55
N THR A 482 6.70 11.12 8.64
CA THR A 482 6.66 11.64 10.01
C THR A 482 7.96 11.35 10.73
N THR A 483 8.54 12.37 11.34
CA THR A 483 9.74 12.27 12.16
C THR A 483 9.50 12.84 13.55
N MET A 484 10.17 12.29 14.56
CA MET A 484 10.16 12.81 15.93
C MET A 484 11.57 12.84 16.48
N ARG A 485 11.88 13.87 17.26
CA ARG A 485 13.10 13.97 18.06
C ARG A 485 12.74 14.29 19.49
N VAL A 486 13.25 13.50 20.43
CA VAL A 486 13.17 13.76 21.86
C VAL A 486 14.40 14.56 22.25
N ASN A 487 14.20 15.67 22.98
CA ASN A 487 15.24 16.61 23.40
C ASN A 487 16.14 17.12 22.25
N ARG A 488 15.61 17.13 20.98
CA ARG A 488 16.30 17.49 19.72
C ARG A 488 17.39 16.49 19.26
N GLU A 489 17.68 15.48 20.03
CA GLU A 489 18.80 14.53 19.82
C GLU A 489 18.28 13.15 19.43
N PHE A 490 17.48 12.53 20.28
CA PHE A 490 17.06 11.14 20.16
C PHE A 490 15.94 10.97 19.15
N GLY A 491 16.10 10.07 18.19
CA GLY A 491 15.10 9.72 17.17
C GLY A 491 14.60 8.27 17.29
N ALA A 492 13.85 7.79 16.30
CA ALA A 492 13.40 6.41 16.24
C ALA A 492 14.56 5.43 16.48
N GLY A 493 14.34 4.42 17.32
CA GLY A 493 15.32 3.40 17.71
C GLY A 493 16.26 3.81 18.86
N ASP A 494 16.32 5.10 19.24
CA ASP A 494 17.21 5.58 20.29
C ASP A 494 16.56 5.42 21.68
N LEU A 495 17.43 5.36 22.73
CA LEU A 495 17.04 5.49 24.14
C LEU A 495 17.36 6.92 24.61
N ALA A 496 16.34 7.69 24.90
CA ALA A 496 16.48 9.05 25.41
C ALA A 496 16.62 9.02 26.94
N ILE A 497 17.77 9.43 27.44
CA ILE A 497 18.06 9.47 28.88
C ILE A 497 17.89 10.90 29.37
N SER A 498 16.98 11.14 30.32
CA SER A 498 16.83 12.45 30.94
C SER A 498 15.99 12.36 32.21
N LYS A 499 16.44 12.95 33.29
CA LYS A 499 15.69 12.99 34.57
C LYS A 499 14.39 13.84 34.41
N ASN A 500 13.30 13.18 34.03
CA ASN A 500 11.91 13.74 33.98
C ASN A 500 11.70 15.00 33.12
N LYS A 501 12.52 15.25 32.08
CA LYS A 501 12.37 16.41 31.18
C LYS A 501 12.47 15.96 29.73
N PHE A 502 11.38 15.45 29.18
CA PHE A 502 11.33 15.05 27.78
C PHE A 502 10.50 16.04 26.97
N VAL A 503 11.06 16.51 25.87
CA VAL A 503 10.37 17.37 24.90
C VAL A 503 10.40 16.67 23.55
N ALA A 504 9.26 16.20 23.08
CA ALA A 504 9.14 15.65 21.76
C ALA A 504 8.87 16.75 20.73
N THR A 505 9.68 16.82 19.67
CA THR A 505 9.45 17.67 18.50
C THR A 505 9.06 16.77 17.35
N ILE A 506 7.86 16.95 16.80
CA ILE A 506 7.31 16.11 15.73
C ILE A 506 7.20 16.96 14.47
N ARG A 507 7.61 16.43 13.33
CA ARG A 507 7.46 17.02 12.00
C ARG A 507 6.75 16.05 11.07
N VAL A 508 5.72 16.53 10.38
CA VAL A 508 4.98 15.78 9.35
C VAL A 508 5.23 16.43 8.01
N GLN A 509 5.60 15.64 7.02
CA GLN A 509 5.84 16.04 5.64
C GLN A 509 5.02 15.20 4.68
N GLY A 510 4.84 15.68 3.46
CA GLY A 510 4.20 14.95 2.36
C GLY A 510 4.21 15.79 1.10
N PRO A 511 4.01 15.20 -0.08
CA PRO A 511 3.92 15.94 -1.34
C PRO A 511 2.66 16.81 -1.38
N SER A 512 2.60 17.75 -2.31
CA SER A 512 1.51 18.73 -2.44
C SER A 512 0.12 18.09 -2.64
N TRP A 513 0.08 16.89 -3.17
CA TRP A 513 -1.14 16.13 -3.46
C TRP A 513 -1.59 15.19 -2.31
N VAL A 514 -0.83 15.07 -1.23
CA VAL A 514 -1.24 14.36 0.01
C VAL A 514 -1.62 15.38 1.08
N THR A 515 -2.73 15.13 1.78
CA THR A 515 -3.17 15.93 2.93
C THR A 515 -2.88 15.20 4.24
N ALA A 516 -2.65 15.96 5.32
CA ALA A 516 -2.59 15.45 6.68
C ALA A 516 -3.71 16.09 7.52
N ARG A 517 -4.41 15.29 8.34
CA ARG A 517 -5.53 15.76 9.19
C ARG A 517 -5.14 15.93 10.64
N GLN A 518 -4.33 15.02 11.15
CA GLN A 518 -3.94 15.01 12.56
C GLN A 518 -2.63 14.28 12.80
N VAL A 519 -2.03 14.54 13.96
CA VAL A 519 -0.93 13.76 14.53
C VAL A 519 -1.34 13.28 15.91
N ASP A 520 -1.19 11.99 16.14
CA ASP A 520 -1.41 11.35 17.43
C ASP A 520 -0.07 10.95 18.04
N LEU A 521 0.17 11.31 19.30
CA LEU A 521 1.32 10.86 20.07
C LEU A 521 0.89 9.77 21.05
N TYR A 522 1.52 8.64 20.95
CA TYR A 522 1.31 7.47 21.81
C TYR A 522 2.47 7.35 22.82
N VAL A 523 2.12 7.00 24.05
CA VAL A 523 3.03 6.64 25.13
C VAL A 523 2.64 5.24 25.60
N ASN A 524 3.56 4.28 25.51
CA ASN A 524 3.27 2.86 25.78
C ASN A 524 2.05 2.30 25.04
N GLY A 525 1.82 2.81 23.82
CA GLY A 525 0.65 2.44 23.01
C GLY A 525 -0.67 3.11 23.43
N ILE A 526 -0.66 3.98 24.43
CA ILE A 526 -1.82 4.76 24.86
C ILE A 526 -1.78 6.11 24.17
N LEU A 527 -2.92 6.54 23.61
CA LEU A 527 -3.06 7.87 23.03
C LEU A 527 -2.90 8.95 24.10
N SER A 528 -1.82 9.71 24.03
CA SER A 528 -1.50 10.77 24.97
C SER A 528 -1.96 12.15 24.46
N HIS A 529 -1.70 12.49 23.21
CA HIS A 529 -2.03 13.78 22.62
C HIS A 529 -2.50 13.62 21.18
N THR A 530 -3.47 14.43 20.78
CA THR A 530 -3.90 14.58 19.37
C THR A 530 -3.75 16.03 18.95
N PHE A 531 -3.07 16.26 17.83
CA PHE A 531 -2.86 17.58 17.25
C PHE A 531 -3.58 17.65 15.89
N PRO A 532 -4.66 18.45 15.78
CA PRO A 532 -5.32 18.65 14.49
C PRO A 532 -4.45 19.48 13.56
N ILE A 533 -4.41 19.10 12.27
CA ILE A 533 -3.68 19.81 11.22
C ILE A 533 -4.67 20.58 10.36
N ARG A 534 -4.40 21.86 10.11
CA ARG A 534 -5.27 22.73 9.30
C ARG A 534 -5.25 22.31 7.83
N LYS A 535 -6.39 22.43 7.15
CA LYS A 535 -6.52 22.23 5.69
C LYS A 535 -5.69 23.27 4.90
N GLY A 536 -5.47 22.99 3.61
CA GLY A 536 -4.79 23.91 2.68
C GLY A 536 -3.26 23.86 2.73
N GLN A 537 -2.72 22.68 3.01
CA GLN A 537 -1.28 22.44 3.08
C GLN A 537 -0.63 22.42 1.69
N ARG A 538 0.65 22.80 1.66
CA ARG A 538 1.51 22.73 0.46
C ARG A 538 2.41 21.49 0.52
N GLY A 539 3.16 21.23 -0.55
CA GLY A 539 4.24 20.24 -0.56
C GLY A 539 5.31 20.55 0.51
N GLY A 540 5.96 19.50 1.00
CA GLY A 540 6.94 19.58 2.08
C GLY A 540 6.31 19.50 3.46
N THR A 541 6.62 20.42 4.35
CA THR A 541 6.15 20.38 5.75
C THR A 541 4.66 20.66 5.85
N LYS A 542 3.90 19.66 6.32
CA LYS A 542 2.46 19.75 6.61
C LYS A 542 2.20 20.30 8.00
N TRP A 543 3.02 19.91 8.98
CA TRP A 543 2.89 20.34 10.36
C TRP A 543 4.20 20.14 11.13
N THR A 544 4.42 20.98 12.13
CA THR A 544 5.48 20.81 13.13
C THR A 544 4.94 21.27 14.49
N GLY A 545 5.20 20.47 15.50
CA GLY A 545 4.79 20.81 16.87
C GLY A 545 5.73 20.24 17.91
N GLN A 546 5.60 20.78 19.12
CA GLN A 546 6.36 20.31 20.29
C GLN A 546 5.41 19.99 21.43
N VAL A 547 5.73 18.93 22.17
CA VAL A 547 5.03 18.54 23.38
C VAL A 547 6.03 18.28 24.50
N LYS A 548 5.72 18.81 25.66
CA LYS A 548 6.47 18.51 26.91
C LYS A 548 5.82 17.30 27.56
N LEU A 549 6.56 16.24 27.67
CA LEU A 549 6.12 15.02 28.36
C LEU A 549 6.53 15.15 29.82
N GLY A 550 5.55 15.52 30.65
CA GLY A 550 5.68 15.60 32.10
C GLY A 550 4.87 14.48 32.77
N GLY A 551 5.35 14.02 33.95
CA GLY A 551 4.59 13.05 34.74
C GLY A 551 4.65 11.62 34.23
N LEU A 552 5.61 11.26 33.40
CA LEU A 552 5.95 9.86 33.15
C LEU A 552 6.38 9.23 34.46
N LYS A 553 5.74 8.14 34.85
CA LYS A 553 5.94 7.50 36.16
C LYS A 553 7.06 6.45 36.11
N HIS A 554 7.30 5.89 34.95
CA HIS A 554 8.25 4.83 34.66
C HIS A 554 8.69 4.92 33.21
N ASP A 555 9.63 4.10 32.79
CA ASP A 555 10.10 4.05 31.42
C ASP A 555 8.97 3.84 30.42
N ALA A 556 9.14 4.46 29.28
CA ALA A 556 8.10 4.42 28.24
C ALA A 556 8.72 4.44 26.84
N PHE A 557 7.95 4.01 25.85
CA PHE A 557 8.24 4.29 24.45
C PHE A 557 7.24 5.28 23.87
N LEU A 558 7.71 6.07 22.92
CA LEU A 558 6.96 7.11 22.25
C LEU A 558 6.84 6.78 20.76
N VAL A 559 5.64 6.92 20.20
CA VAL A 559 5.39 6.81 18.75
C VAL A 559 4.48 7.94 18.31
N ALA A 560 4.86 8.66 17.25
CA ALA A 560 4.02 9.67 16.62
C ALA A 560 3.45 9.10 15.31
N ILE A 561 2.11 9.17 15.14
CA ILE A 561 1.39 8.71 13.97
C ILE A 561 0.62 9.89 13.37
N ALA A 562 0.98 10.31 12.16
CA ALA A 562 0.20 11.26 11.38
C ALA A 562 -0.79 10.52 10.48
N ARG A 563 -2.01 11.02 10.37
CA ARG A 563 -3.04 10.48 9.48
C ARG A 563 -3.60 11.56 8.58
N GLY A 564 -3.93 11.18 7.36
CA GLY A 564 -4.55 12.05 6.36
C GLY A 564 -5.66 11.33 5.61
N ASP A 565 -6.28 12.06 4.68
CA ASP A 565 -7.25 11.50 3.75
C ASP A 565 -6.58 10.50 2.83
N GLY A 566 -7.32 9.53 2.33
CA GLY A 566 -6.91 8.75 1.17
C GLY A 566 -6.71 9.63 -0.06
N VAL A 567 -6.03 9.10 -1.05
CA VAL A 567 -5.86 9.72 -2.36
C VAL A 567 -6.76 8.98 -3.35
N ASP A 568 -7.78 9.68 -3.85
CA ASP A 568 -8.74 9.11 -4.81
C ASP A 568 -8.28 9.31 -6.26
N SER A 569 -7.28 10.17 -6.48
CA SER A 569 -6.79 10.46 -7.82
C SER A 569 -5.98 9.30 -8.39
N LEU A 570 -6.32 8.89 -9.61
CA LEU A 570 -5.77 7.72 -10.29
C LEU A 570 -4.27 7.77 -10.57
N HIS A 571 -3.59 8.91 -10.32
CA HIS A 571 -2.13 8.97 -10.39
C HIS A 571 -1.43 8.26 -9.21
N TRP A 572 -2.10 8.15 -8.05
CA TRP A 572 -1.61 7.45 -6.86
C TRP A 572 -2.80 7.03 -5.96
N PRO A 573 -3.69 6.16 -6.45
CA PRO A 573 -4.89 5.77 -5.69
C PRO A 573 -4.47 4.99 -4.43
N THR A 574 -5.07 5.35 -3.30
CA THR A 574 -4.90 4.61 -2.04
C THR A 574 -5.44 3.19 -2.20
N ALA A 575 -4.68 2.19 -1.84
CA ALA A 575 -5.09 0.79 -1.90
C ALA A 575 -6.32 0.52 -1.03
N LYS A 576 -7.19 -0.36 -1.50
CA LYS A 576 -8.34 -0.87 -0.76
C LYS A 576 -8.02 -2.25 -0.19
N PRO A 577 -8.61 -2.66 0.95
CA PRO A 577 -8.50 -4.02 1.43
C PRO A 577 -8.98 -5.01 0.38
N TYR A 578 -8.20 -6.06 0.10
CA TYR A 578 -8.54 -7.07 -0.89
C TYR A 578 -9.80 -7.87 -0.51
N GLN A 579 -9.97 -8.13 0.80
CA GLN A 579 -11.18 -8.71 1.36
C GLN A 579 -11.64 -7.86 2.54
N PRO A 580 -12.92 -7.46 2.58
CA PRO A 580 -13.44 -6.65 3.68
C PRO A 580 -13.49 -7.46 4.97
N THR A 581 -12.97 -6.88 6.05
CA THR A 581 -13.17 -7.35 7.43
C THR A 581 -14.19 -6.51 8.19
N SER A 582 -14.77 -5.52 7.51
CA SER A 582 -15.81 -4.60 7.98
C SER A 582 -16.64 -4.18 6.77
N SER A 583 -17.91 -3.86 6.96
CA SER A 583 -18.78 -3.30 5.89
C SER A 583 -18.41 -1.88 5.50
N HIS A 584 -17.55 -1.21 6.26
CA HIS A 584 -17.13 0.17 6.04
C HIS A 584 -15.60 0.27 5.93
N PHE A 585 -15.14 0.98 4.91
CA PHE A 585 -13.73 1.34 4.73
C PHE A 585 -13.59 2.81 4.36
N GLU A 586 -12.75 3.52 5.07
CA GLU A 586 -12.38 4.91 4.77
C GLU A 586 -10.93 4.94 4.30
N PRO A 587 -10.64 5.30 3.04
CA PRO A 587 -9.26 5.40 2.54
C PRO A 587 -8.43 6.37 3.39
N TYR A 588 -7.18 6.04 3.64
CA TYR A 588 -6.30 6.82 4.50
C TYR A 588 -4.88 6.93 3.94
N THR A 589 -4.19 8.00 4.30
CA THR A 589 -2.73 8.08 4.28
C THR A 589 -2.20 8.12 5.70
N ILE A 590 -1.01 7.56 5.92
CA ILE A 590 -0.43 7.45 7.25
C ILE A 590 1.09 7.64 7.18
N GLY A 591 1.67 8.28 8.20
CA GLY A 591 3.11 8.35 8.41
C GLY A 591 3.41 8.17 9.89
N SER A 592 4.31 7.26 10.22
CA SER A 592 4.63 6.92 11.60
C SER A 592 6.12 7.00 11.85
N THR A 593 6.48 7.36 13.07
CA THR A 593 7.84 7.12 13.56
C THR A 593 7.97 5.67 14.02
N GLY A 594 9.21 5.14 14.03
CA GLY A 594 9.54 4.04 14.92
C GLY A 594 9.44 4.47 16.39
N ALA A 595 9.59 3.51 17.30
CA ALA A 595 9.55 3.78 18.73
C ALA A 595 10.82 4.52 19.19
N ILE A 596 10.64 5.52 20.05
CA ILE A 596 11.73 6.16 20.81
C ILE A 596 11.54 5.76 22.26
N LYS A 597 12.51 5.07 22.83
CA LYS A 597 12.49 4.70 24.25
C LYS A 597 12.91 5.90 25.10
N VAL A 598 12.31 6.06 26.27
CA VAL A 598 12.65 7.08 27.25
C VAL A 598 12.92 6.41 28.59
N ASP A 599 14.13 6.63 29.10
CA ASP A 599 14.58 6.21 30.42
C ASP A 599 14.23 7.32 31.42
N VAL A 600 13.27 7.05 32.28
CA VAL A 600 12.66 8.03 33.21
C VAL A 600 13.41 8.07 34.55
N ASP A 601 13.88 6.94 35.03
CA ASP A 601 14.63 6.85 36.30
C ASP A 601 16.13 7.18 36.13
N GLY A 602 16.64 7.13 34.90
CA GLY A 602 17.99 7.55 34.52
C GLY A 602 19.06 6.50 34.85
N ASP A 603 18.69 5.23 34.85
CA ASP A 603 19.59 4.11 35.07
C ASP A 603 20.37 3.66 33.80
N GLY A 604 19.98 4.18 32.63
CA GLY A 604 20.60 3.90 31.33
C GLY A 604 20.05 2.66 30.63
N ILE A 605 18.98 2.05 31.13
CA ILE A 605 18.32 0.86 30.62
C ILE A 605 16.84 1.17 30.38
N PHE A 606 16.22 0.55 29.38
CA PHE A 606 14.79 0.60 29.20
C PHE A 606 14.12 -0.59 29.87
N THR A 607 13.30 -0.34 30.90
CA THR A 607 12.51 -1.36 31.59
C THR A 607 11.09 -1.39 31.00
N SER A 608 10.65 -2.54 30.47
CA SER A 608 9.34 -2.69 29.85
C SER A 608 8.21 -2.72 30.88
N ALA A 609 6.95 -2.45 30.43
CA ALA A 609 5.78 -2.57 31.30
C ALA A 609 5.62 -3.98 31.88
N HIS A 610 5.96 -5.01 31.10
CA HIS A 610 5.97 -6.40 31.54
C HIS A 610 7.00 -6.65 32.64
N ASP A 611 8.24 -6.11 32.50
CA ASP A 611 9.31 -6.31 33.47
C ASP A 611 9.00 -5.60 34.80
N TYR A 612 8.40 -4.39 34.76
CA TYR A 612 7.86 -3.74 35.95
C TYR A 612 6.79 -4.61 36.62
N ALA A 613 5.79 -5.12 35.84
CA ALA A 613 4.75 -5.98 36.37
C ALA A 613 5.31 -7.27 36.98
N GLN A 614 6.33 -7.87 36.36
CA GLN A 614 7.01 -9.07 36.88
C GLN A 614 7.74 -8.79 38.18
N SER A 615 8.48 -7.69 38.27
CA SER A 615 9.16 -7.26 39.49
C SER A 615 8.19 -7.04 40.64
N LEU A 616 7.05 -6.34 40.39
CA LEU A 616 6.03 -6.11 41.39
C LEU A 616 5.38 -7.42 41.84
N SER A 617 5.06 -8.33 40.91
CA SER A 617 4.42 -9.61 41.21
C SER A 617 5.32 -10.57 41.99
N THR A 618 6.64 -10.45 41.84
CA THR A 618 7.59 -11.23 42.64
C THR A 618 7.87 -10.64 44.02
N THR A 619 7.74 -9.31 44.14
CA THR A 619 8.01 -8.60 45.43
C THR A 619 6.81 -8.67 46.37
N HIS A 620 5.59 -8.66 45.85
CA HIS A 620 4.34 -8.61 46.61
C HIS A 620 3.58 -9.93 46.52
N SER A 621 3.44 -10.63 47.63
CA SER A 621 2.79 -11.95 47.66
C SER A 621 1.25 -11.91 47.86
N SER A 622 0.68 -10.76 48.24
CA SER A 622 -0.76 -10.60 48.35
C SER A 622 -1.36 -9.66 47.31
N PRO A 623 -2.56 -9.92 46.78
CA PRO A 623 -3.25 -9.04 45.83
C PRO A 623 -3.40 -7.60 46.33
N ASP A 624 -3.65 -7.39 47.62
CA ASP A 624 -3.81 -6.07 48.23
C ASP A 624 -2.51 -5.25 48.16
N GLN A 625 -1.37 -5.83 48.53
CA GLN A 625 -0.07 -5.18 48.44
C GLN A 625 0.32 -4.91 46.99
N LEU A 626 0.05 -5.87 46.11
CA LEU A 626 0.35 -5.73 44.68
C LEU A 626 -0.46 -4.61 44.03
N LEU A 627 -1.78 -4.54 44.32
CA LEU A 627 -2.63 -3.45 43.81
C LEU A 627 -2.23 -2.08 44.37
N ALA A 628 -1.81 -2.01 45.63
CA ALA A 628 -1.35 -0.78 46.25
C ALA A 628 -0.04 -0.28 45.59
N SER A 629 0.86 -1.18 45.16
CA SER A 629 2.10 -0.82 44.50
C SER A 629 1.90 -0.28 43.06
N LEU A 630 0.73 -0.54 42.43
CA LEU A 630 0.41 -0.05 41.11
C LEU A 630 0.06 1.46 41.05
N ASN A 631 -0.04 2.15 42.18
CA ASN A 631 -0.38 3.59 42.22
C ASN A 631 0.65 4.47 41.46
N ASP A 632 1.90 4.00 41.37
CA ASP A 632 3.01 4.69 40.70
C ASP A 632 3.19 4.25 39.24
N PHE A 633 2.26 3.46 38.70
CA PHE A 633 2.34 2.92 37.34
C PHE A 633 1.10 3.29 36.51
N ASP A 634 1.20 3.05 35.21
CA ASP A 634 0.11 3.29 34.27
C ASP A 634 -0.80 2.05 34.09
N GLN A 635 -1.83 2.20 33.24
CA GLN A 635 -2.76 1.12 32.93
C GLN A 635 -2.10 -0.05 32.19
N VAL A 636 -0.95 0.17 31.50
CA VAL A 636 -0.28 -0.89 30.74
C VAL A 636 0.42 -1.85 31.68
N VAL A 637 1.18 -1.34 32.66
CA VAL A 637 1.77 -2.16 33.71
C VAL A 637 0.67 -2.92 34.48
N SER A 638 -0.45 -2.23 34.78
CA SER A 638 -1.61 -2.85 35.43
C SER A 638 -2.25 -3.98 34.61
N SER A 639 -2.24 -3.87 33.26
CA SER A 639 -2.72 -4.94 32.38
C SER A 639 -1.82 -6.17 32.42
N HIS A 640 -0.50 -5.99 32.49
CA HIS A 640 0.46 -7.08 32.64
C HIS A 640 0.36 -7.76 34.00
N VAL A 641 0.12 -6.99 35.08
CA VAL A 641 -0.16 -7.58 36.41
C VAL A 641 -1.45 -8.40 36.38
N ALA A 642 -2.52 -7.91 35.73
CA ALA A 642 -3.75 -8.67 35.56
C ALA A 642 -3.51 -9.99 34.78
N GLU A 643 -2.69 -9.97 33.73
CA GLU A 643 -2.25 -11.19 33.01
C GLU A 643 -1.54 -12.17 33.94
N MET A 644 -0.61 -11.70 34.75
CA MET A 644 0.18 -12.54 35.65
C MET A 644 -0.69 -13.18 36.75
N LEU A 645 -1.61 -12.43 37.33
CA LEU A 645 -2.57 -12.96 38.27
C LEU A 645 -3.47 -14.03 37.65
N ASP A 646 -4.01 -13.76 36.47
CA ASP A 646 -4.82 -14.72 35.73
C ASP A 646 -4.06 -16.02 35.42
N LEU A 647 -2.83 -15.91 34.97
CA LEU A 647 -1.97 -17.06 34.69
C LEU A 647 -1.57 -17.86 35.94
N SER A 648 -1.55 -17.20 37.10
CA SER A 648 -1.36 -17.87 38.40
C SER A 648 -2.60 -18.51 38.97
N GLY A 649 -3.73 -18.40 38.24
CA GLY A 649 -5.01 -19.00 38.63
C GLY A 649 -5.92 -18.14 39.53
N VAL A 650 -5.59 -16.84 39.68
CA VAL A 650 -6.43 -15.90 40.39
C VAL A 650 -7.70 -15.59 39.58
N ASP A 651 -8.85 -15.77 40.17
CA ASP A 651 -10.13 -15.35 39.56
C ASP A 651 -10.25 -13.82 39.54
N LEU A 652 -10.00 -13.22 38.38
CA LEU A 652 -10.10 -11.76 38.19
C LEU A 652 -11.52 -11.21 38.39
N SER A 653 -12.56 -12.07 38.35
CA SER A 653 -13.96 -11.71 38.63
C SER A 653 -14.36 -11.94 40.10
N GLY A 654 -13.50 -12.53 40.90
CA GLY A 654 -13.72 -12.85 42.28
C GLY A 654 -14.04 -11.63 43.16
N GLU A 655 -14.98 -11.76 44.09
CA GLU A 655 -15.53 -10.65 44.89
C GLU A 655 -14.43 -9.89 45.64
N GLU A 656 -13.47 -10.58 46.23
CA GLU A 656 -12.37 -9.98 46.98
C GLU A 656 -11.54 -9.04 46.11
N LEU A 657 -11.04 -9.52 44.96
CA LEU A 657 -10.26 -8.71 44.03
C LEU A 657 -11.08 -7.54 43.47
N GLN A 658 -12.37 -7.75 43.16
CA GLN A 658 -13.25 -6.69 42.69
C GLN A 658 -13.50 -5.60 43.74
N GLN A 659 -13.52 -5.93 45.05
CA GLN A 659 -13.62 -4.94 46.11
C GLN A 659 -12.33 -4.11 46.24
N LEU A 660 -11.18 -4.73 46.06
CA LEU A 660 -9.88 -4.02 46.03
C LEU A 660 -9.80 -3.10 44.79
N LEU A 661 -10.18 -3.57 43.63
CA LEU A 661 -10.18 -2.78 42.37
C LEU A 661 -11.11 -1.58 42.48
N LYS A 662 -12.27 -1.65 43.15
CA LYS A 662 -13.16 -0.49 43.34
C LYS A 662 -12.48 0.68 44.07
N ARG A 663 -11.49 0.41 44.91
CA ARG A 663 -10.72 1.41 45.67
C ARG A 663 -9.45 1.86 44.95
N ALA A 664 -8.99 1.11 43.95
CA ALA A 664 -7.78 1.40 43.21
C ALA A 664 -7.94 2.63 42.26
N PRO A 665 -6.85 3.30 41.83
CA PRO A 665 -6.88 4.37 40.85
C PRO A 665 -7.54 3.95 39.52
N ALA A 666 -7.99 4.93 38.75
CA ALA A 666 -8.65 4.68 37.46
C ALA A 666 -7.76 3.93 36.47
N GLU A 667 -6.46 4.23 36.44
CA GLU A 667 -5.46 3.56 35.60
C GLU A 667 -5.34 2.08 35.93
N VAL A 668 -5.30 1.73 37.21
CA VAL A 668 -5.24 0.33 37.67
C VAL A 668 -6.52 -0.41 37.25
N ARG A 669 -7.69 0.16 37.53
CA ARG A 669 -8.98 -0.43 37.11
C ARG A 669 -9.04 -0.59 35.57
N GLY A 670 -8.58 0.43 34.86
CA GLY A 670 -8.53 0.43 33.40
C GLY A 670 -7.68 -0.73 32.85
N GLY A 671 -6.52 -0.96 33.41
CA GLY A 671 -5.62 -2.06 32.99
C GLY A 671 -6.26 -3.42 33.17
N PHE A 672 -6.85 -3.70 34.34
CA PHE A 672 -7.56 -4.94 34.59
C PHE A 672 -8.77 -5.14 33.67
N PHE A 673 -9.55 -4.09 33.44
CA PHE A 673 -10.69 -4.13 32.50
C PHE A 673 -10.25 -4.43 31.08
N LEU A 674 -9.21 -3.76 30.59
CA LEU A 674 -8.69 -3.99 29.25
C LEU A 674 -8.20 -5.43 29.06
N TYR A 675 -7.50 -5.98 30.06
CA TYR A 675 -7.05 -7.37 30.00
C TYR A 675 -8.20 -8.37 29.96
N GLN A 676 -9.21 -8.21 30.85
CA GLN A 676 -10.40 -9.07 30.84
C GLN A 676 -11.15 -8.99 29.49
N ARG A 677 -11.27 -7.80 28.90
CA ARG A 677 -11.89 -7.62 27.59
C ARG A 677 -11.08 -8.32 26.48
N SER A 678 -9.75 -8.25 26.52
CA SER A 678 -8.91 -8.93 25.54
C SER A 678 -9.09 -10.46 25.57
N LYS A 679 -9.28 -11.04 26.74
CA LYS A 679 -9.61 -12.49 26.88
C LYS A 679 -10.97 -12.84 26.27
N ILE A 680 -11.98 -12.02 26.46
CA ILE A 680 -13.32 -12.25 25.87
C ILE A 680 -13.21 -12.23 24.34
N ASN A 681 -12.50 -11.28 23.78
CA ASN A 681 -12.28 -11.20 22.32
C ASN A 681 -11.60 -12.47 21.79
N ALA A 682 -10.57 -12.99 22.46
CA ALA A 682 -9.89 -14.22 22.07
C ALA A 682 -10.83 -15.45 22.11
N LEU A 683 -11.70 -15.53 23.10
CA LEU A 683 -12.69 -16.62 23.20
C LEU A 683 -13.79 -16.52 22.16
N THR A 684 -14.19 -15.31 21.76
CA THR A 684 -15.19 -15.10 20.70
C THR A 684 -14.62 -15.50 19.35
N ASP A 685 -13.39 -15.07 19.03
CA ASP A 685 -12.69 -15.41 17.79
C ASP A 685 -12.48 -16.93 17.63
N SER A 686 -12.16 -17.64 18.71
CA SER A 686 -11.95 -19.08 18.68
C SER A 686 -13.21 -19.90 18.41
N ARG A 687 -14.40 -19.28 18.46
CA ARG A 687 -15.70 -19.92 18.21
C ARG A 687 -16.24 -19.66 16.80
N GLN A 688 -15.65 -18.72 16.06
CA GLN A 688 -15.90 -18.47 14.65
C GLN A 688 -14.97 -19.31 13.77
#